data_0673c191b6fbd7b0bb27e5573738f89d
#
_entry.id   0673c191b6fbd7b0bb27e5573738f89d
#
_cell.length_a   1.000
_cell.length_b   1.000
_cell.length_c   1.000
_cell.angle_alpha   90.00
_cell.angle_beta   90.00
_cell.angle_gamma   90.00
#
_symmetry.space_group_name_H-M   'P 1'
#
loop_
_entity.id
_entity.type
_entity.pdbx_description
1 polymer ?
#
loop_
_entity_poly.entity_id
_entity_poly.type
_entity_poly.pdbx_seq_one_letter_code
_entity_poly.pdbx_strand_id
1 'polypeptide(L)'
;MERGREQAILTTPIEYLKGVGPFRGDLLKKELAIGTFGDLLIHFPFRHIDRSRVLPISGITPEADFVQISGKLTSLEVIGEKRARRLVASLKDATGEIELVWFRGITWIQKMLELYQTYLVYGRASFFNGHPQMAHPEMDVLTQENASGKSFLEPVYSSTEKLSASGLGARAQGKLTRTLLEALPPGTLAENIPARFIEHFRLMPREAAYRAIHFPASETELAAATRRLKFEELFIAQVRICRLRLDRHRHSRGWRFHQVGSLFHTFYERHLPFTLTGAQKRVIREIRQDTLHGRQMNRLLQGDVGSGKTMVALLTMLMAADNGFQACLMAPTEILSQQHYQGISRLLADMDLRVAVLTGAVKGKKRKALLAGLASGEIDLLIGTHALIEKEVVFRNLGLAVIDEQHRFGVQQRARLWEKNTLPPHVLVMTATPIPRTLAMSVYGDLDVSVIDELPPGRKPIQTISRPEHFRGQMMSFIKRELDAGRQAYIVYPLIQESEKMDYENLESGYQTVKAYFPEPRYYISMVHGRQPPEVRETNMRRFVEGDCQIMVATTVIEVGVDVPNASVMVIESAERFGLSQLHQLRGRIGRGAEKSYCILMTGTAVSEESKRRIAVMVETSNGFEISEKDLEIRGPGDLEGTRQSGALDLHLADLVADRQVLEASRVAAEELLEEDPELQSADNQGLRNFLVAQKDKNRWSKIS
;
A
#
# COMPACT_ATOMS: atom_id res chain seq x y z
N MET A 1 13.19 38.67 -11.67
CA MET A 1 14.56 38.30 -11.18
C MET A 1 14.60 37.84 -9.72
N GLU A 2 13.80 38.38 -8.83
CA GLU A 2 13.78 37.96 -7.40
C GLU A 2 13.31 36.51 -7.21
N ARG A 3 12.27 36.07 -7.94
CA ARG A 3 11.71 34.72 -7.81
C ARG A 3 12.64 33.55 -8.22
N GLY A 4 13.60 33.80 -9.12
CA GLY A 4 14.65 32.82 -9.46
C GLY A 4 15.71 32.65 -8.36
N ARG A 5 15.90 33.67 -7.52
CA ARG A 5 16.79 33.62 -6.37
C ARG A 5 16.23 32.77 -5.22
N GLU A 6 14.92 32.79 -4.99
CA GLU A 6 14.24 32.05 -3.93
C GLU A 6 14.35 30.54 -4.12
N GLN A 7 14.14 30.05 -5.34
CA GLN A 7 14.32 28.62 -5.68
C GLN A 7 15.79 28.19 -5.65
N ALA A 8 16.71 29.09 -6.02
CA ALA A 8 18.14 28.81 -5.98
C ALA A 8 18.63 28.54 -4.53
N ILE A 9 18.03 29.17 -3.53
CA ILE A 9 18.41 28.98 -2.12
C ILE A 9 18.06 27.55 -1.65
N LEU A 10 16.88 27.04 -1.96
CA LEU A 10 16.45 25.70 -1.53
C LEU A 10 17.22 24.58 -2.22
N THR A 11 17.78 24.83 -3.40
CA THR A 11 18.65 23.88 -4.13
C THR A 11 20.11 23.97 -3.73
N THR A 12 20.48 24.90 -2.84
CA THR A 12 21.85 25.02 -2.32
C THR A 12 22.26 23.71 -1.65
N PRO A 13 23.47 23.16 -1.96
CA PRO A 13 23.95 21.95 -1.32
C PRO A 13 24.09 22.12 0.19
N ILE A 14 23.76 21.07 0.93
CA ILE A 14 23.69 21.09 2.40
C ILE A 14 25.04 21.41 3.06
N GLU A 15 26.13 21.16 2.41
CA GLU A 15 27.50 21.43 2.88
C GLU A 15 27.78 22.91 3.11
N TYR A 16 27.04 23.81 2.45
CA TYR A 16 27.16 25.27 2.64
C TYR A 16 26.40 25.80 3.86
N LEU A 17 25.60 24.94 4.53
CA LEU A 17 24.94 25.33 5.78
C LEU A 17 25.97 25.45 6.89
N LYS A 18 25.91 26.56 7.63
CA LYS A 18 26.79 26.80 8.79
C LYS A 18 26.72 25.62 9.78
N GLY A 19 27.84 24.97 10.03
CA GLY A 19 27.96 23.82 10.95
C GLY A 19 27.91 22.46 10.27
N VAL A 20 27.76 22.37 8.95
CA VAL A 20 27.75 21.09 8.20
C VAL A 20 29.14 20.80 7.61
N GLY A 21 29.57 21.54 6.60
CA GLY A 21 30.80 21.28 5.84
C GLY A 21 30.76 19.98 5.01
N PRO A 22 31.82 19.68 4.20
CA PRO A 22 31.80 18.58 3.24
C PRO A 22 31.59 17.21 3.87
N PHE A 23 32.32 16.88 4.93
CA PHE A 23 32.28 15.57 5.59
C PHE A 23 30.87 15.24 6.17
N ARG A 24 30.30 16.20 6.90
CA ARG A 24 28.94 16.02 7.45
C ARG A 24 27.87 16.05 6.37
N GLY A 25 28.08 16.84 5.31
CA GLY A 25 27.20 16.89 4.15
C GLY A 25 27.13 15.53 3.43
N ASP A 26 28.26 14.89 3.20
CA ASP A 26 28.31 13.56 2.60
C ASP A 26 27.61 12.50 3.48
N LEU A 27 27.74 12.62 4.80
CA LEU A 27 27.10 11.69 5.72
C LEU A 27 25.57 11.88 5.72
N LEU A 28 25.07 13.13 5.71
CA LEU A 28 23.64 13.45 5.61
C LEU A 28 23.05 12.94 4.28
N LYS A 29 23.78 13.08 3.16
CA LYS A 29 23.40 12.55 1.85
C LYS A 29 23.25 11.03 1.85
N LYS A 30 24.24 10.32 2.43
CA LYS A 30 24.27 8.84 2.43
C LYS A 30 23.26 8.20 3.38
N GLU A 31 23.11 8.76 4.58
CA GLU A 31 22.30 8.14 5.64
C GLU A 31 20.84 8.61 5.63
N LEU A 32 20.55 9.84 5.19
CA LEU A 32 19.20 10.45 5.23
C LEU A 32 18.75 11.00 3.87
N ALA A 33 19.52 10.86 2.81
CA ALA A 33 19.26 11.44 1.49
C ALA A 33 19.10 12.98 1.51
N ILE A 34 19.67 13.68 2.52
CA ILE A 34 19.63 15.14 2.65
C ILE A 34 20.81 15.75 1.89
N GLY A 35 20.58 16.20 0.66
CA GLY A 35 21.61 16.79 -0.21
C GLY A 35 21.53 18.30 -0.33
N THR A 36 20.37 18.91 -0.04
CA THR A 36 20.12 20.35 -0.23
C THR A 36 19.44 20.97 0.98
N PHE A 37 19.35 22.29 1.02
CA PHE A 37 18.58 23.03 2.03
C PHE A 37 17.09 22.62 2.02
N GLY A 38 16.53 22.44 0.80
CA GLY A 38 15.16 21.98 0.66
C GLY A 38 14.92 20.59 1.25
N ASP A 39 15.88 19.67 1.09
CA ASP A 39 15.76 18.32 1.63
C ASP A 39 15.79 18.34 3.17
N LEU A 40 16.59 19.24 3.80
CA LEU A 40 16.60 19.42 5.24
C LEU A 40 15.26 19.97 5.76
N LEU A 41 14.60 20.88 5.03
CA LEU A 41 13.30 21.43 5.43
C LEU A 41 12.16 20.42 5.35
N ILE A 42 12.22 19.44 4.44
CA ILE A 42 11.22 18.39 4.36
C ILE A 42 11.55 17.16 5.21
N HIS A 43 12.70 17.18 5.89
CA HIS A 43 13.05 16.18 6.89
C HIS A 43 12.33 16.51 8.20
N PHE A 44 11.05 16.14 8.27
CA PHE A 44 10.19 16.47 9.40
C PHE A 44 10.54 15.67 10.66
N PRO A 45 10.38 16.26 11.87
CA PRO A 45 10.52 15.50 13.11
C PRO A 45 9.42 14.44 13.21
N PHE A 46 9.77 13.23 13.63
CA PHE A 46 8.78 12.15 13.79
C PHE A 46 7.95 12.28 15.07
N ARG A 47 8.41 13.06 16.03
CA ARG A 47 7.69 13.43 17.26
C ARG A 47 8.24 14.71 17.84
N HIS A 48 7.44 15.31 18.73
CA HIS A 48 7.87 16.42 19.58
C HIS A 48 7.82 16.01 21.05
N ILE A 49 8.75 16.52 21.83
CA ILE A 49 8.81 16.31 23.27
C ILE A 49 8.40 17.61 23.96
N ASP A 50 7.35 17.55 24.76
CA ASP A 50 6.94 18.68 25.57
C ASP A 50 7.92 18.84 26.76
N ARG A 51 8.72 19.90 26.70
CA ARG A 51 9.63 20.31 27.78
C ARG A 51 9.11 21.53 28.55
N SER A 52 7.87 21.91 28.37
CA SER A 52 7.26 23.05 29.07
C SER A 52 6.93 22.74 30.52
N ARG A 53 6.72 21.45 30.84
CA ARG A 53 6.34 21.03 32.20
C ARG A 53 7.55 20.53 33.00
N VAL A 54 7.99 21.31 33.97
CA VAL A 54 8.94 20.85 34.97
C VAL A 54 8.15 20.27 36.14
N LEU A 55 8.25 18.97 36.36
CA LEU A 55 7.58 18.27 37.44
C LEU A 55 8.40 18.39 38.72
N PRO A 56 7.79 18.54 39.91
CA PRO A 56 8.47 18.33 41.17
C PRO A 56 8.87 16.85 41.30
N ILE A 57 9.99 16.56 41.97
CA ILE A 57 10.48 15.17 42.11
C ILE A 57 9.43 14.27 42.77
N SER A 58 8.68 14.80 43.77
CA SER A 58 7.57 14.07 44.40
C SER A 58 6.40 13.75 43.45
N GLY A 59 6.29 14.44 42.33
CA GLY A 59 5.25 14.22 41.31
C GLY A 59 5.58 13.15 40.31
N ILE A 60 6.74 12.49 40.42
CA ILE A 60 7.11 11.38 39.53
C ILE A 60 6.31 10.13 39.92
N THR A 61 5.56 9.57 38.98
CA THR A 61 4.81 8.30 39.16
C THR A 61 5.50 7.15 38.45
N PRO A 62 5.29 5.88 38.87
CA PRO A 62 5.87 4.71 38.21
C PRO A 62 5.43 4.54 36.73
N GLU A 63 4.31 5.16 36.36
CA GLU A 63 3.74 5.12 35.01
C GLU A 63 4.28 6.22 34.09
N ALA A 64 5.05 7.17 34.65
CA ALA A 64 5.62 8.28 33.89
C ALA A 64 6.79 7.79 33.03
N ASP A 65 6.64 7.84 31.67
CA ASP A 65 7.70 7.41 30.78
C ASP A 65 8.90 8.38 30.77
N PHE A 66 8.70 9.61 30.30
CA PHE A 66 9.74 10.63 30.25
C PHE A 66 9.26 11.89 30.98
N VAL A 67 10.07 12.37 31.87
CA VAL A 67 9.75 13.57 32.67
C VAL A 67 10.90 14.58 32.67
N GLN A 68 10.56 15.86 32.79
CA GLN A 68 11.51 16.93 33.02
C GLN A 68 11.37 17.40 34.44
N ILE A 69 12.49 17.45 35.15
CA ILE A 69 12.58 17.90 36.53
C ILE A 69 13.68 18.97 36.67
N SER A 70 13.60 19.77 37.68
CA SER A 70 14.65 20.73 38.01
C SER A 70 15.13 20.52 39.43
N GLY A 71 16.44 20.53 39.66
CA GLY A 71 16.99 20.35 41.00
C GLY A 71 18.46 20.74 41.10
N LYS A 72 18.93 20.82 42.32
CA LYS A 72 20.31 21.09 42.63
C LYS A 72 21.10 19.79 42.76
N LEU A 73 22.25 19.68 42.09
CA LEU A 73 23.13 18.52 42.18
C LEU A 73 23.83 18.51 43.55
N THR A 74 23.54 17.51 44.39
CA THR A 74 24.02 17.43 45.77
C THR A 74 25.19 16.48 45.97
N SER A 75 25.28 15.40 45.17
CA SER A 75 26.39 14.45 45.16
C SER A 75 26.75 13.98 43.76
N LEU A 76 28.01 13.58 43.60
CA LEU A 76 28.52 13.04 42.34
C LEU A 76 29.63 12.03 42.66
N GLU A 77 29.34 10.74 42.52
CA GLU A 77 30.23 9.65 42.91
C GLU A 77 30.37 8.60 41.82
N VAL A 78 31.56 8.00 41.72
CA VAL A 78 31.79 6.86 40.83
C VAL A 78 31.76 5.59 41.70
N ILE A 79 30.79 4.73 41.43
CA ILE A 79 30.56 3.48 42.17
C ILE A 79 30.94 2.29 41.29
N GLY A 80 31.58 1.29 41.90
CA GLY A 80 31.97 0.03 41.29
C GLY A 80 33.32 0.05 40.56
N GLU A 81 33.83 -1.14 40.26
CA GLU A 81 35.11 -1.33 39.59
C GLU A 81 34.96 -2.00 38.21
N LYS A 82 35.92 -1.76 37.31
CA LYS A 82 36.02 -2.34 35.97
C LYS A 82 34.69 -2.26 35.18
N ARG A 83 34.06 -3.40 34.87
CA ARG A 83 32.82 -3.49 34.08
C ARG A 83 31.57 -3.03 34.82
N ALA A 84 31.58 -2.98 36.16
CA ALA A 84 30.46 -2.54 37.00
C ALA A 84 30.56 -1.04 37.35
N ARG A 85 31.51 -0.30 36.78
CA ARG A 85 31.72 1.11 37.07
C ARG A 85 30.59 1.98 36.54
N ARG A 86 29.97 2.78 37.39
CA ARG A 86 28.88 3.70 37.02
C ARG A 86 29.08 5.04 37.74
N LEU A 87 28.67 6.11 37.10
CA LEU A 87 28.57 7.44 37.74
C LEU A 87 27.17 7.57 38.31
N VAL A 88 27.10 7.95 39.57
CA VAL A 88 25.84 8.19 40.28
C VAL A 88 25.85 9.61 40.80
N ALA A 89 24.78 10.32 40.59
CA ALA A 89 24.60 11.67 41.07
C ALA A 89 23.23 11.80 41.73
N SER A 90 23.17 12.60 42.78
CA SER A 90 21.92 12.91 43.49
C SER A 90 21.45 14.32 43.13
N LEU A 91 20.22 14.43 42.64
CA LEU A 91 19.56 15.69 42.34
C LEU A 91 18.42 15.93 43.31
N LYS A 92 18.38 17.10 43.94
CA LYS A 92 17.40 17.46 44.97
C LYS A 92 16.65 18.74 44.61
N ASP A 93 15.33 18.70 44.78
CA ASP A 93 14.46 19.88 44.75
C ASP A 93 13.82 20.13 46.16
N ALA A 94 12.86 21.01 46.23
CA ALA A 94 12.13 21.28 47.48
C ALA A 94 11.20 20.12 47.91
N THR A 95 10.92 19.16 47.03
CA THR A 95 9.91 18.13 47.24
C THR A 95 10.46 16.73 47.39
N GLY A 96 11.72 16.49 46.95
CA GLY A 96 12.32 15.16 47.02
C GLY A 96 13.74 15.10 46.45
N GLU A 97 14.21 13.86 46.28
CA GLU A 97 15.52 13.54 45.76
C GLU A 97 15.43 12.41 44.76
N ILE A 98 16.23 12.48 43.68
CA ILE A 98 16.29 11.49 42.63
C ILE A 98 17.72 11.12 42.30
N GLU A 99 17.96 9.85 42.02
CA GLU A 99 19.25 9.32 41.61
C GLU A 99 19.41 9.34 40.09
N LEU A 100 20.51 9.90 39.60
CA LEU A 100 20.88 9.96 38.19
C LEU A 100 22.04 9.03 37.92
N VAL A 101 21.95 8.11 36.96
CA VAL A 101 22.94 7.05 36.76
C VAL A 101 23.45 7.00 35.33
N TRP A 102 24.77 6.92 35.15
CA TRP A 102 25.41 6.74 33.85
C TRP A 102 26.35 5.53 33.86
N PHE A 103 26.17 4.65 32.91
CA PHE A 103 27.00 3.45 32.70
C PHE A 103 28.07 3.67 31.64
N ARG A 104 27.98 4.75 30.84
CA ARG A 104 28.91 5.11 29.76
C ARG A 104 29.25 6.58 29.81
N GLY A 105 30.43 6.95 29.28
CA GLY A 105 30.84 8.36 29.22
C GLY A 105 31.20 8.98 30.55
N ILE A 106 31.44 8.19 31.59
CA ILE A 106 31.61 8.61 33.00
C ILE A 106 32.60 9.75 33.13
N THR A 107 33.79 9.65 32.56
CA THR A 107 34.87 10.65 32.70
C THR A 107 34.52 11.99 32.07
N TRP A 108 33.76 11.98 30.97
CA TRP A 108 33.30 13.19 30.27
C TRP A 108 32.18 13.86 31.06
N ILE A 109 31.19 13.10 31.51
CA ILE A 109 30.02 13.59 32.27
C ILE A 109 30.49 14.16 33.62
N GLN A 110 31.41 13.47 34.30
CA GLN A 110 31.98 13.95 35.59
C GLN A 110 32.70 15.29 35.44
N LYS A 111 33.31 15.57 34.27
CA LYS A 111 33.96 16.87 34.03
C LYS A 111 32.98 17.98 33.67
N MET A 112 31.80 17.62 33.18
CA MET A 112 30.77 18.56 32.73
C MET A 112 29.84 18.98 33.86
N LEU A 113 29.69 18.14 34.89
CA LEU A 113 28.78 18.39 35.99
C LEU A 113 29.49 19.08 37.18
N GLU A 114 28.88 20.15 37.69
CA GLU A 114 29.35 20.91 38.82
C GLU A 114 28.42 20.70 40.03
N LEU A 115 29.01 20.40 41.19
CA LEU A 115 28.27 20.27 42.44
C LEU A 115 27.63 21.60 42.84
N TYR A 116 26.44 21.50 43.41
CA TYR A 116 25.63 22.63 43.90
C TYR A 116 25.07 23.55 42.79
N GLN A 117 25.31 23.24 41.53
CA GLN A 117 24.64 23.87 40.38
C GLN A 117 23.22 23.33 40.22
N THR A 118 22.30 24.19 39.79
CA THR A 118 20.92 23.76 39.44
C THR A 118 20.86 23.34 38.00
N TYR A 119 20.31 22.13 37.76
CA TYR A 119 20.16 21.54 36.45
C TYR A 119 18.68 21.33 36.13
N LEU A 120 18.38 21.44 34.86
CA LEU A 120 17.17 20.94 34.25
C LEU A 120 17.51 19.55 33.69
N VAL A 121 16.79 18.53 34.15
CA VAL A 121 17.08 17.13 33.88
C VAL A 121 15.89 16.49 33.15
N TYR A 122 16.13 15.86 32.01
CA TYR A 122 15.12 15.17 31.25
C TYR A 122 15.53 13.72 31.05
N GLY A 123 14.62 12.79 31.33
CA GLY A 123 14.89 11.36 31.16
C GLY A 123 13.70 10.48 31.50
N ARG A 124 13.87 9.18 31.26
CA ARG A 124 12.91 8.19 31.68
C ARG A 124 13.06 7.91 33.16
N ALA A 125 12.01 8.18 33.91
CA ALA A 125 11.98 7.87 35.32
C ALA A 125 11.71 6.36 35.54
N SER A 126 12.42 5.77 36.48
CA SER A 126 12.21 4.38 36.93
C SER A 126 12.31 4.37 38.46
N PHE A 127 11.78 3.35 39.11
CA PHE A 127 11.88 3.20 40.56
C PHE A 127 12.74 1.98 40.88
N PHE A 128 13.77 2.18 41.66
CA PHE A 128 14.62 1.13 42.19
C PHE A 128 14.58 1.13 43.68
N ASN A 129 14.18 0.02 44.29
CA ASN A 129 13.98 -0.08 45.76
C ASN A 129 13.09 1.03 46.36
N GLY A 130 12.07 1.48 45.63
CA GLY A 130 11.16 2.54 46.07
C GLY A 130 11.66 3.97 45.85
N HIS A 131 12.89 4.15 45.37
CA HIS A 131 13.46 5.48 45.07
C HIS A 131 13.43 5.78 43.57
N PRO A 132 13.07 7.03 43.19
CA PRO A 132 13.07 7.42 41.79
C PRO A 132 14.52 7.49 41.27
N GLN A 133 14.72 6.96 40.06
CA GLN A 133 16.02 6.92 39.40
C GLN A 133 15.87 7.24 37.91
N MET A 134 16.86 7.92 37.31
CA MET A 134 16.96 8.11 35.87
C MET A 134 18.28 7.57 35.34
N ALA A 135 18.21 6.71 34.30
CA ALA A 135 19.40 6.20 33.62
C ALA A 135 19.72 7.05 32.39
N HIS A 136 20.98 7.49 32.29
CA HIS A 136 21.46 8.34 31.19
C HIS A 136 20.59 9.57 30.91
N PRO A 137 20.21 10.38 31.93
CA PRO A 137 19.40 11.57 31.68
C PRO A 137 20.18 12.62 30.88
N GLU A 138 19.44 13.46 30.17
CA GLU A 138 19.93 14.69 29.57
C GLU A 138 19.95 15.77 30.65
N MET A 139 21.05 16.53 30.73
CA MET A 139 21.22 17.60 31.73
C MET A 139 21.63 18.91 31.08
N ASP A 140 20.90 19.95 31.35
CA ASP A 140 21.22 21.32 30.96
C ASP A 140 21.30 22.22 32.20
N VAL A 141 22.27 23.13 32.25
CA VAL A 141 22.34 24.12 33.37
C VAL A 141 21.11 25.00 33.32
N LEU A 142 20.43 25.18 34.44
CA LEU A 142 19.28 26.07 34.55
C LEU A 142 19.72 27.53 34.40
N THR A 143 19.33 28.17 33.27
CA THR A 143 19.54 29.59 32.98
C THR A 143 18.21 30.34 33.05
N GLN A 144 18.26 31.69 33.17
CA GLN A 144 17.03 32.49 33.13
C GLN A 144 16.22 32.29 31.84
N GLU A 145 16.87 31.99 30.73
CA GLU A 145 16.22 31.69 29.44
C GLU A 145 15.48 30.36 29.48
N ASN A 146 16.04 29.34 30.14
CA ASN A 146 15.42 28.00 30.25
C ASN A 146 14.37 27.94 31.38
N ALA A 147 14.47 28.81 32.37
CA ALA A 147 13.58 28.87 33.53
C ALA A 147 12.22 29.54 33.23
N SER A 148 12.17 30.38 32.21
CA SER A 148 10.99 31.22 31.93
C SER A 148 9.87 30.48 31.15
N GLY A 149 9.70 29.17 31.36
CA GLY A 149 8.49 28.41 30.99
C GLY A 149 7.90 28.67 29.59
N LYS A 150 8.73 29.09 28.60
CA LYS A 150 8.27 29.16 27.22
C LYS A 150 7.89 27.75 26.80
N SER A 151 6.62 27.53 26.51
CA SER A 151 6.12 26.32 25.89
C SER A 151 7.06 25.93 24.75
N PHE A 152 7.83 24.87 24.94
CA PHE A 152 8.84 24.45 23.97
C PHE A 152 8.66 22.97 23.67
N LEU A 153 8.08 22.71 22.49
CA LEU A 153 8.01 21.39 21.92
C LEU A 153 9.30 21.13 21.15
N GLU A 154 10.23 20.36 21.73
CA GLU A 154 11.51 20.03 21.10
C GLU A 154 11.32 18.97 20.02
N PRO A 155 11.72 19.25 18.77
CA PRO A 155 11.58 18.28 17.66
C PRO A 155 12.59 17.14 17.82
N VAL A 156 12.13 15.91 17.56
CA VAL A 156 12.97 14.71 17.52
C VAL A 156 13.03 14.20 16.09
N TYR A 157 14.23 14.21 15.51
CA TYR A 157 14.49 13.72 14.17
C TYR A 157 15.00 12.29 14.18
N SER A 158 14.69 11.54 13.12
CA SER A 158 15.28 10.22 12.90
C SER A 158 16.79 10.33 12.71
N SER A 159 17.54 9.39 13.27
CA SER A 159 19.00 9.37 13.21
C SER A 159 19.51 7.94 13.14
N THR A 160 20.68 7.74 12.53
CA THR A 160 21.38 6.46 12.51
C THR A 160 22.51 6.45 13.55
N GLU A 161 23.01 5.26 13.89
CA GLU A 161 24.15 5.14 14.80
C GLU A 161 25.38 5.90 14.28
N LYS A 162 25.61 5.88 12.96
CA LYS A 162 26.74 6.59 12.33
C LYS A 162 26.61 8.11 12.44
N LEU A 163 25.39 8.65 12.24
CA LEU A 163 25.11 10.06 12.41
C LEU A 163 25.32 10.47 13.87
N SER A 164 24.80 9.70 14.80
CA SER A 164 24.94 9.97 16.24
C SER A 164 26.40 9.95 16.69
N ALA A 165 27.20 8.97 16.21
CA ALA A 165 28.63 8.88 16.49
C ALA A 165 29.44 10.06 15.89
N SER A 166 28.95 10.66 14.80
CA SER A 166 29.58 11.81 14.12
C SER A 166 29.06 13.18 14.65
N GLY A 167 28.30 13.18 15.74
CA GLY A 167 27.74 14.40 16.33
C GLY A 167 26.59 15.03 15.53
N LEU A 168 25.90 14.24 14.70
CA LEU A 168 24.72 14.61 13.91
C LEU A 168 23.44 13.90 14.41
N GLY A 169 23.36 13.62 15.70
CA GLY A 169 22.13 13.08 16.32
C GLY A 169 20.96 14.05 16.25
N ALA A 170 19.79 13.63 16.73
CA ALA A 170 18.53 14.37 16.62
C ALA A 170 18.60 15.85 17.03
N ARG A 171 19.26 16.16 18.15
CA ARG A 171 19.46 17.55 18.62
C ARG A 171 20.32 18.39 17.66
N ALA A 172 21.38 17.79 17.10
CA ALA A 172 22.23 18.49 16.14
C ALA A 172 21.49 18.81 14.85
N GLN A 173 20.67 17.87 14.38
CA GLN A 173 19.79 18.10 13.23
C GLN A 173 18.79 19.23 13.51
N GLY A 174 18.17 19.27 14.69
CA GLY A 174 17.30 20.38 15.10
C GLY A 174 18.01 21.75 15.10
N LYS A 175 19.28 21.80 15.55
CA LYS A 175 20.08 23.04 15.47
C LYS A 175 20.36 23.46 14.04
N LEU A 176 20.69 22.51 13.16
CA LEU A 176 20.92 22.79 11.74
C LEU A 176 19.64 23.31 11.08
N THR A 177 18.49 22.69 11.32
CA THR A 177 17.19 23.12 10.79
C THR A 177 16.84 24.53 11.29
N ARG A 178 17.07 24.83 12.56
CA ARG A 178 16.88 26.18 13.12
C ARG A 178 17.78 27.21 12.44
N THR A 179 19.07 26.91 12.30
CA THR A 179 20.04 27.77 11.59
C THR A 179 19.60 28.04 10.17
N LEU A 180 19.08 27.02 9.48
CA LEU A 180 18.55 27.19 8.13
C LEU A 180 17.33 28.10 8.10
N LEU A 181 16.32 27.84 8.96
CA LEU A 181 15.08 28.64 9.02
C LEU A 181 15.33 30.11 9.37
N GLU A 182 16.32 30.39 10.21
CA GLU A 182 16.75 31.75 10.57
C GLU A 182 17.49 32.44 9.42
N ALA A 183 18.22 31.69 8.59
CA ALA A 183 18.97 32.20 7.46
C ALA A 183 18.13 32.40 6.19
N LEU A 184 16.94 31.82 6.13
CA LEU A 184 16.05 31.97 4.96
C LEU A 184 15.46 33.38 4.90
N PRO A 185 15.62 34.10 3.78
CA PRO A 185 14.94 35.38 3.56
C PRO A 185 13.40 35.20 3.62
N PRO A 186 12.66 36.21 4.12
CA PRO A 186 11.21 36.22 4.05
C PRO A 186 10.72 36.00 2.61
N GLY A 187 9.66 35.18 2.42
CA GLY A 187 9.09 34.87 1.10
C GLY A 187 9.79 33.72 0.36
N THR A 188 10.90 33.16 0.87
CA THR A 188 11.57 31.98 0.24
C THR A 188 10.64 30.78 0.12
N LEU A 189 9.72 30.61 1.06
CA LEU A 189 8.68 29.58 1.04
C LEU A 189 7.36 30.18 0.52
N ALA A 190 7.38 30.71 -0.72
CA ALA A 190 6.21 31.28 -1.37
C ALA A 190 5.01 30.32 -1.36
N GLU A 191 3.80 30.89 -1.30
CA GLU A 191 2.56 30.13 -1.27
C GLU A 191 2.36 29.37 -2.60
N ASN A 192 1.96 28.11 -2.48
CA ASN A 192 1.78 27.18 -3.59
C ASN A 192 0.35 26.61 -3.67
N ILE A 193 -0.53 27.02 -2.76
CA ILE A 193 -1.96 26.71 -2.80
C ILE A 193 -2.71 28.00 -3.11
N PRO A 194 -3.69 28.00 -4.05
CA PRO A 194 -4.51 29.18 -4.32
C PRO A 194 -5.22 29.72 -3.08
N ALA A 195 -5.30 31.06 -2.95
CA ALA A 195 -5.80 31.75 -1.76
C ALA A 195 -7.21 31.26 -1.34
N ARG A 196 -8.09 31.02 -2.30
CA ARG A 196 -9.44 30.52 -2.05
C ARG A 196 -9.48 29.22 -1.26
N PHE A 197 -8.55 28.29 -1.51
CA PHE A 197 -8.48 27.02 -0.78
C PHE A 197 -7.86 27.20 0.59
N ILE A 198 -6.91 28.13 0.76
CA ILE A 198 -6.35 28.49 2.06
C ILE A 198 -7.46 29.00 2.98
N GLU A 199 -8.29 29.90 2.49
CA GLU A 199 -9.42 30.46 3.23
C GLU A 199 -10.50 29.40 3.50
N HIS A 200 -10.92 28.65 2.46
CA HIS A 200 -11.97 27.63 2.59
C HIS A 200 -11.63 26.56 3.63
N PHE A 201 -10.40 26.04 3.58
CA PHE A 201 -9.94 25.01 4.49
C PHE A 201 -9.30 25.56 5.77
N ARG A 202 -9.24 26.90 5.94
CA ARG A 202 -8.62 27.58 7.08
C ARG A 202 -7.20 27.08 7.34
N LEU A 203 -6.38 27.07 6.30
CA LEU A 203 -5.01 26.60 6.34
C LEU A 203 -4.05 27.69 6.82
N MET A 204 -3.03 27.30 7.58
CA MET A 204 -1.95 28.18 7.94
C MET A 204 -1.11 28.58 6.72
N PRO A 205 -0.54 29.82 6.66
CA PRO A 205 0.39 30.21 5.60
C PRO A 205 1.60 29.26 5.53
N ARG A 206 2.09 29.00 4.32
CA ARG A 206 3.13 27.98 4.07
C ARG A 206 4.39 28.19 4.89
N GLU A 207 4.96 29.39 4.89
CA GLU A 207 6.18 29.69 5.64
C GLU A 207 5.99 29.49 7.16
N ALA A 208 4.84 29.94 7.70
CA ALA A 208 4.49 29.72 9.09
C ALA A 208 4.38 28.22 9.42
N ALA A 209 3.79 27.42 8.53
CA ALA A 209 3.65 25.98 8.72
C ALA A 209 5.00 25.25 8.76
N TYR A 210 5.95 25.61 7.87
CA TYR A 210 7.31 25.04 7.92
C TYR A 210 8.07 25.43 9.18
N ARG A 211 7.89 26.65 9.70
CA ARG A 211 8.51 27.04 10.98
C ARG A 211 7.87 26.30 12.14
N ALA A 212 6.54 26.23 12.16
CA ALA A 212 5.79 25.62 13.26
C ALA A 212 5.90 24.08 13.31
N ILE A 213 6.05 23.37 12.17
CA ILE A 213 6.26 21.92 12.19
C ILE A 213 7.58 21.53 12.84
N HIS A 214 8.61 22.36 12.71
CA HIS A 214 9.91 22.13 13.32
C HIS A 214 10.00 22.68 14.74
N PHE A 215 9.46 23.87 15.00
CA PHE A 215 9.58 24.58 16.28
C PHE A 215 8.24 25.22 16.67
N PRO A 216 7.24 24.41 17.04
CA PRO A 216 5.94 24.93 17.40
C PRO A 216 5.95 25.59 18.77
N ALA A 217 5.19 26.66 18.91
CA ALA A 217 4.99 27.32 20.20
C ALA A 217 3.91 26.63 21.06
N SER A 218 3.05 25.80 20.45
CA SER A 218 1.99 25.06 21.14
C SER A 218 1.58 23.79 20.36
N GLU A 219 0.90 22.87 21.02
CA GLU A 219 0.31 21.68 20.36
C GLU A 219 -0.74 22.08 19.30
N THR A 220 -1.49 23.15 19.55
CA THR A 220 -2.49 23.66 18.58
C THR A 220 -1.82 24.19 17.32
N GLU A 221 -0.70 24.89 17.46
CA GLU A 221 0.10 25.38 16.33
C GLU A 221 0.73 24.20 15.56
N LEU A 222 1.27 23.21 16.25
CA LEU A 222 1.78 21.98 15.64
C LEU A 222 0.70 21.25 14.84
N ALA A 223 -0.50 21.11 15.40
CA ALA A 223 -1.62 20.47 14.71
C ALA A 223 -2.05 21.25 13.45
N ALA A 224 -2.09 22.60 13.52
CA ALA A 224 -2.40 23.45 12.39
C ALA A 224 -1.34 23.36 11.27
N ALA A 225 -0.05 23.36 11.64
CA ALA A 225 1.06 23.20 10.71
C ALA A 225 1.05 21.82 10.04
N THR A 226 0.85 20.77 10.83
CA THR A 226 0.74 19.39 10.34
C THR A 226 -0.40 19.25 9.33
N ARG A 227 -1.60 19.77 9.67
CA ARG A 227 -2.76 19.78 8.78
C ARG A 227 -2.47 20.51 7.47
N ARG A 228 -1.81 21.69 7.54
CA ARG A 228 -1.44 22.47 6.36
C ARG A 228 -0.50 21.71 5.42
N LEU A 229 0.56 21.11 5.96
CA LEU A 229 1.56 20.42 5.16
C LEU A 229 1.04 19.11 4.60
N LYS A 230 0.23 18.35 5.34
CA LYS A 230 -0.47 17.17 4.84
C LYS A 230 -1.41 17.51 3.69
N PHE A 231 -2.19 18.60 3.81
CA PHE A 231 -3.05 19.06 2.73
C PHE A 231 -2.21 19.47 1.50
N GLU A 232 -1.09 20.17 1.68
CA GLU A 232 -0.18 20.55 0.58
C GLU A 232 0.32 19.35 -0.19
N GLU A 233 0.87 18.35 0.49
CA GLU A 233 1.38 17.14 -0.16
C GLU A 233 0.30 16.41 -0.95
N LEU A 234 -0.86 16.20 -0.34
CA LEU A 234 -1.98 15.50 -0.97
C LEU A 234 -2.59 16.31 -2.13
N PHE A 235 -2.78 17.61 -1.96
CA PHE A 235 -3.31 18.50 -3.01
C PHE A 235 -2.41 18.54 -4.24
N ILE A 236 -1.10 18.70 -4.05
CA ILE A 236 -0.13 18.69 -5.15
C ILE A 236 -0.13 17.35 -5.89
N ALA A 237 -0.19 16.24 -5.13
CA ALA A 237 -0.30 14.90 -5.70
C ALA A 237 -1.58 14.76 -6.54
N GLN A 238 -2.73 15.18 -6.02
CA GLN A 238 -4.00 15.15 -6.74
C GLN A 238 -4.00 16.03 -8.00
N VAL A 239 -3.47 17.24 -7.92
CA VAL A 239 -3.34 18.12 -9.10
C VAL A 239 -2.50 17.46 -10.20
N ARG A 240 -1.39 16.78 -9.85
CA ARG A 240 -0.57 16.05 -10.83
C ARG A 240 -1.35 14.91 -11.48
N ILE A 241 -2.03 14.12 -10.68
CA ILE A 241 -2.84 13.00 -11.15
C ILE A 241 -3.96 13.48 -12.06
N CYS A 242 -4.71 14.49 -11.65
CA CYS A 242 -5.79 15.06 -12.45
C CYS A 242 -5.27 15.69 -13.75
N ARG A 243 -4.11 16.35 -13.74
CA ARG A 243 -3.49 16.86 -14.99
C ARG A 243 -3.10 15.75 -15.94
N LEU A 244 -2.44 14.68 -15.45
CA LEU A 244 -2.10 13.53 -16.29
C LEU A 244 -3.35 12.91 -16.91
N ARG A 245 -4.47 12.85 -16.15
CA ARG A 245 -5.76 12.39 -16.64
C ARG A 245 -6.33 13.33 -17.73
N LEU A 246 -6.30 14.63 -17.50
CA LEU A 246 -6.76 15.63 -18.48
C LEU A 246 -5.92 15.61 -19.76
N ASP A 247 -4.60 15.56 -19.64
CA ASP A 247 -3.68 15.47 -20.78
C ASP A 247 -3.95 14.21 -21.61
N ARG A 248 -4.18 13.07 -20.94
CA ARG A 248 -4.59 11.83 -21.61
C ARG A 248 -5.93 12.01 -22.31
N HIS A 249 -6.95 12.54 -21.61
CA HIS A 249 -8.27 12.75 -22.21
C HIS A 249 -8.26 13.70 -23.43
N ARG A 250 -7.33 14.67 -23.48
CA ARG A 250 -7.21 15.61 -24.60
C ARG A 250 -6.42 15.03 -25.78
N HIS A 251 -5.41 14.20 -25.52
CA HIS A 251 -4.47 13.75 -26.55
C HIS A 251 -4.66 12.32 -26.97
N SER A 252 -5.29 11.44 -26.14
CA SER A 252 -5.53 10.05 -26.53
C SER A 252 -6.73 9.95 -27.48
N ARG A 253 -6.43 9.49 -28.69
CA ARG A 253 -7.47 9.05 -29.64
C ARG A 253 -7.75 7.57 -29.38
N GLY A 254 -9.01 7.17 -29.47
CA GLY A 254 -9.45 5.79 -29.33
C GLY A 254 -10.53 5.44 -30.36
N TRP A 255 -10.81 4.18 -30.48
CA TRP A 255 -11.86 3.68 -31.30
C TRP A 255 -13.24 4.11 -30.76
N ARG A 256 -14.19 4.35 -31.67
CA ARG A 256 -15.59 4.60 -31.25
C ARG A 256 -16.41 3.33 -31.42
N PHE A 257 -17.08 2.92 -30.34
CA PHE A 257 -18.09 1.89 -30.42
C PHE A 257 -19.45 2.59 -30.62
N HIS A 258 -19.86 2.71 -31.85
CA HIS A 258 -21.05 3.48 -32.21
C HIS A 258 -22.36 2.87 -31.73
N GLN A 259 -22.41 1.55 -31.66
CA GLN A 259 -23.64 0.81 -31.35
C GLN A 259 -23.43 -0.25 -30.28
N VAL A 260 -24.53 -0.60 -29.62
CA VAL A 260 -24.70 -1.85 -28.89
C VAL A 260 -25.58 -2.69 -29.79
N GLY A 261 -25.00 -3.68 -30.45
CA GLY A 261 -25.63 -4.39 -31.54
C GLY A 261 -26.28 -5.70 -31.13
N SER A 262 -26.52 -6.56 -32.15
CA SER A 262 -27.24 -7.81 -31.98
C SER A 262 -26.50 -8.83 -31.11
N LEU A 263 -25.17 -8.88 -31.17
CA LEU A 263 -24.39 -9.81 -30.33
C LEU A 263 -24.60 -9.54 -28.85
N PHE A 264 -24.48 -8.26 -28.44
CA PHE A 264 -24.71 -7.86 -27.05
C PHE A 264 -26.16 -8.15 -26.61
N HIS A 265 -27.17 -7.74 -27.44
CA HIS A 265 -28.57 -7.92 -27.08
C HIS A 265 -28.97 -9.41 -27.02
N THR A 266 -28.56 -10.21 -28.01
CA THR A 266 -28.84 -11.65 -28.00
C THR A 266 -28.24 -12.33 -26.78
N PHE A 267 -27.00 -11.99 -26.44
CA PHE A 267 -26.36 -12.55 -25.27
C PHE A 267 -27.07 -12.11 -23.98
N TYR A 268 -27.37 -10.81 -23.83
CA TYR A 268 -28.03 -10.26 -22.67
C TYR A 268 -29.42 -10.85 -22.42
N GLU A 269 -30.19 -11.07 -23.47
CA GLU A 269 -31.58 -11.53 -23.38
C GLU A 269 -31.70 -13.06 -23.29
N ARG A 270 -30.81 -13.82 -23.94
CA ARG A 270 -30.97 -15.27 -24.11
C ARG A 270 -29.91 -16.14 -23.46
N HIS A 271 -28.67 -15.66 -23.36
CA HIS A 271 -27.52 -16.48 -22.92
C HIS A 271 -26.97 -16.07 -21.55
N LEU A 272 -27.46 -14.98 -20.99
CA LEU A 272 -26.99 -14.53 -19.68
C LEU A 272 -27.51 -15.50 -18.60
N PRO A 273 -26.60 -16.18 -17.83
CA PRO A 273 -27.04 -17.24 -16.91
C PRO A 273 -27.68 -16.71 -15.61
N PHE A 274 -27.67 -15.39 -15.38
CA PHE A 274 -28.24 -14.74 -14.21
C PHE A 274 -28.57 -13.27 -14.51
N THR A 275 -29.45 -12.68 -13.71
CA THR A 275 -29.76 -11.24 -13.81
C THR A 275 -28.58 -10.42 -13.30
N LEU A 276 -28.15 -9.42 -14.07
CA LEU A 276 -27.09 -8.49 -13.65
C LEU A 276 -27.55 -7.65 -12.44
N THR A 277 -26.61 -7.44 -11.51
CA THR A 277 -26.82 -6.53 -10.37
C THR A 277 -26.90 -5.06 -10.81
N GLY A 278 -27.38 -4.19 -9.92
CA GLY A 278 -27.39 -2.75 -10.15
C GLY A 278 -26.01 -2.18 -10.41
N ALA A 279 -25.01 -2.63 -9.66
CA ALA A 279 -23.61 -2.25 -9.82
C ALA A 279 -23.03 -2.68 -11.17
N GLN A 280 -23.26 -3.91 -11.61
CA GLN A 280 -22.81 -4.39 -12.93
C GLN A 280 -23.41 -3.57 -14.07
N LYS A 281 -24.70 -3.28 -14.00
CA LYS A 281 -25.40 -2.44 -15.00
C LYS A 281 -24.86 -1.00 -15.01
N ARG A 282 -24.53 -0.43 -13.84
CA ARG A 282 -23.92 0.89 -13.72
C ARG A 282 -22.56 0.91 -14.43
N VAL A 283 -21.69 -0.05 -14.13
CA VAL A 283 -20.36 -0.15 -14.72
C VAL A 283 -20.40 -0.33 -16.25
N ILE A 284 -21.32 -1.15 -16.76
CA ILE A 284 -21.49 -1.32 -18.21
C ILE A 284 -21.89 0.01 -18.87
N ARG A 285 -22.72 0.83 -18.23
CA ARG A 285 -23.08 2.17 -18.75
C ARG A 285 -21.88 3.12 -18.72
N GLU A 286 -21.06 3.10 -17.66
CA GLU A 286 -19.82 3.88 -17.58
C GLU A 286 -18.87 3.52 -18.73
N ILE A 287 -18.61 2.22 -18.95
CA ILE A 287 -17.80 1.71 -20.06
C ILE A 287 -18.39 2.15 -21.41
N ARG A 288 -19.70 2.06 -21.57
CA ARG A 288 -20.39 2.50 -22.79
C ARG A 288 -20.18 3.97 -23.08
N GLN A 289 -20.26 4.83 -22.05
CA GLN A 289 -19.99 6.26 -22.20
C GLN A 289 -18.56 6.54 -22.60
N ASP A 290 -17.57 5.88 -22.01
CA ASP A 290 -16.17 6.05 -22.38
C ASP A 290 -15.90 5.68 -23.85
N THR A 291 -16.45 4.57 -24.30
CA THR A 291 -16.20 4.05 -25.66
C THR A 291 -16.95 4.82 -26.76
N LEU A 292 -17.92 5.65 -26.39
CA LEU A 292 -18.73 6.42 -27.35
C LEU A 292 -18.01 7.63 -27.95
N HIS A 293 -17.10 8.24 -27.21
CA HIS A 293 -16.57 9.58 -27.53
C HIS A 293 -15.27 9.60 -28.36
N GLY A 294 -14.76 8.42 -28.80
CA GLY A 294 -13.54 8.33 -29.60
C GLY A 294 -12.27 8.69 -28.83
N ARG A 295 -12.30 8.52 -27.52
CA ARG A 295 -11.16 8.60 -26.61
C ARG A 295 -10.82 7.21 -26.12
N GLN A 296 -9.54 6.95 -25.90
CA GLN A 296 -9.13 5.65 -25.35
C GLN A 296 -9.65 5.51 -23.91
N MET A 297 -10.49 4.52 -23.68
CA MET A 297 -10.85 4.10 -22.32
C MET A 297 -9.66 3.39 -21.68
N ASN A 298 -9.31 3.76 -20.47
CA ASN A 298 -8.34 3.06 -19.64
C ASN A 298 -8.94 2.95 -18.22
N ARG A 299 -9.63 1.84 -17.94
CA ARG A 299 -10.52 1.70 -16.79
C ARG A 299 -10.14 0.53 -15.91
N LEU A 300 -10.07 0.76 -14.60
CA LEU A 300 -9.91 -0.26 -13.56
C LEU A 300 -11.30 -0.70 -13.06
N LEU A 301 -11.61 -1.96 -13.26
CA LEU A 301 -12.80 -2.62 -12.74
C LEU A 301 -12.46 -3.35 -11.45
N GLN A 302 -12.88 -2.83 -10.34
CA GLN A 302 -12.75 -3.43 -9.03
C GLN A 302 -14.02 -4.15 -8.59
N GLY A 303 -13.85 -5.22 -7.86
CA GLY A 303 -14.96 -5.92 -7.24
C GLY A 303 -14.45 -7.15 -6.51
N ASP A 304 -15.18 -7.58 -5.52
CA ASP A 304 -14.84 -8.76 -4.73
C ASP A 304 -14.70 -10.02 -5.59
N VAL A 305 -14.08 -11.06 -5.06
CA VAL A 305 -14.02 -12.37 -5.71
C VAL A 305 -15.44 -12.87 -5.96
N GLY A 306 -15.75 -13.19 -7.23
CA GLY A 306 -17.09 -13.66 -7.62
C GLY A 306 -18.15 -12.56 -7.77
N SER A 307 -17.79 -11.27 -7.80
CA SER A 307 -18.71 -10.16 -8.10
C SER A 307 -19.18 -10.10 -9.57
N GLY A 308 -18.67 -10.98 -10.44
CA GLY A 308 -19.06 -11.07 -11.84
C GLY A 308 -18.30 -10.12 -12.77
N LYS A 309 -17.07 -9.71 -12.44
CA LYS A 309 -16.17 -8.90 -13.30
C LYS A 309 -16.01 -9.49 -14.69
N THR A 310 -15.82 -10.80 -14.79
CA THR A 310 -15.67 -11.51 -16.07
C THR A 310 -16.88 -11.35 -16.97
N MET A 311 -18.10 -11.29 -16.38
CA MET A 311 -19.32 -11.07 -17.16
C MET A 311 -19.41 -9.65 -17.73
N VAL A 312 -19.00 -8.65 -16.95
CA VAL A 312 -18.89 -7.26 -17.42
C VAL A 312 -17.85 -7.16 -18.53
N ALA A 313 -16.72 -7.83 -18.38
CA ALA A 313 -15.68 -7.90 -19.43
C ALA A 313 -16.21 -8.55 -20.71
N LEU A 314 -16.90 -9.69 -20.60
CA LEU A 314 -17.49 -10.37 -21.76
C LEU A 314 -18.50 -9.47 -22.49
N LEU A 315 -19.43 -8.83 -21.79
CA LEU A 315 -20.36 -7.88 -22.38
C LEU A 315 -19.66 -6.71 -23.06
N THR A 316 -18.53 -6.26 -22.52
CA THR A 316 -17.69 -5.22 -23.15
C THR A 316 -16.99 -5.74 -24.41
N MET A 317 -16.54 -7.01 -24.42
CA MET A 317 -15.95 -7.66 -25.59
C MET A 317 -16.99 -7.84 -26.70
N LEU A 318 -18.24 -8.18 -26.35
CA LEU A 318 -19.34 -8.25 -27.32
C LEU A 318 -19.68 -6.89 -27.93
N MET A 319 -19.63 -5.79 -27.12
CA MET A 319 -19.76 -4.44 -27.68
C MET A 319 -18.65 -4.12 -28.68
N ALA A 320 -17.42 -4.56 -28.44
CA ALA A 320 -16.33 -4.37 -29.40
C ALA A 320 -16.60 -5.15 -30.70
N ALA A 321 -17.03 -6.41 -30.58
CA ALA A 321 -17.37 -7.27 -31.73
C ALA A 321 -18.54 -6.71 -32.55
N ASP A 322 -19.60 -6.17 -31.90
CA ASP A 322 -20.72 -5.49 -32.56
C ASP A 322 -20.29 -4.29 -33.43
N ASN A 323 -19.11 -3.73 -33.16
CA ASN A 323 -18.52 -2.60 -33.88
C ASN A 323 -17.40 -3.03 -34.85
N GLY A 324 -17.24 -4.34 -35.11
CA GLY A 324 -16.27 -4.91 -36.06
C GLY A 324 -14.84 -4.93 -35.54
N PHE A 325 -14.64 -4.86 -34.21
CA PHE A 325 -13.35 -4.93 -33.59
C PHE A 325 -13.10 -6.29 -32.94
N GLN A 326 -11.85 -6.71 -32.97
CA GLN A 326 -11.37 -7.83 -32.17
C GLN A 326 -11.17 -7.43 -30.73
N ALA A 327 -11.35 -8.37 -29.80
CA ALA A 327 -11.03 -8.15 -28.40
C ALA A 327 -10.11 -9.25 -27.86
N CYS A 328 -9.27 -8.91 -26.89
CA CYS A 328 -8.46 -9.90 -26.18
C CYS A 328 -8.67 -9.85 -24.67
N LEU A 329 -8.51 -11.03 -24.02
CA LEU A 329 -8.50 -11.18 -22.57
C LEU A 329 -7.19 -11.82 -22.16
N MET A 330 -6.40 -11.08 -21.38
CA MET A 330 -5.11 -11.52 -20.87
C MET A 330 -5.25 -11.95 -19.41
N ALA A 331 -4.85 -13.19 -19.12
CA ALA A 331 -4.85 -13.78 -17.80
C ALA A 331 -3.41 -14.12 -17.33
N PRO A 332 -3.12 -14.12 -16.02
CA PRO A 332 -1.76 -14.29 -15.51
C PRO A 332 -1.20 -15.70 -15.66
N THR A 333 -2.06 -16.73 -15.80
CA THR A 333 -1.66 -18.15 -15.89
C THR A 333 -2.36 -18.87 -17.02
N GLU A 334 -1.76 -19.97 -17.49
CA GLU A 334 -2.36 -20.82 -18.54
C GLU A 334 -3.67 -21.45 -18.08
N ILE A 335 -3.73 -21.91 -16.83
CA ILE A 335 -4.94 -22.52 -16.24
C ILE A 335 -6.10 -21.51 -16.26
N LEU A 336 -5.85 -20.28 -15.83
CA LEU A 336 -6.88 -19.24 -15.81
C LEU A 336 -7.31 -18.85 -17.23
N SER A 337 -6.35 -18.76 -18.18
CA SER A 337 -6.64 -18.52 -19.59
C SER A 337 -7.53 -19.62 -20.16
N GLN A 338 -7.25 -20.88 -19.83
CA GLN A 338 -8.02 -22.03 -20.29
C GLN A 338 -9.43 -22.05 -19.66
N GLN A 339 -9.56 -21.68 -18.39
CA GLN A 339 -10.88 -21.56 -17.74
C GLN A 339 -11.73 -20.44 -18.37
N HIS A 340 -11.12 -19.26 -18.59
CA HIS A 340 -11.83 -18.20 -19.31
C HIS A 340 -12.26 -18.65 -20.71
N TYR A 341 -11.36 -19.32 -21.44
CA TYR A 341 -11.68 -19.85 -22.77
C TYR A 341 -12.85 -20.82 -22.73
N GLN A 342 -12.82 -21.82 -21.87
CA GLN A 342 -13.89 -22.80 -21.73
C GLN A 342 -15.22 -22.18 -21.30
N GLY A 343 -15.16 -21.28 -20.30
CA GLY A 343 -16.35 -20.59 -19.81
C GLY A 343 -16.99 -19.68 -20.85
N ILE A 344 -16.19 -18.86 -21.51
CA ILE A 344 -16.67 -17.93 -22.56
C ILE A 344 -17.14 -18.71 -23.81
N SER A 345 -16.38 -19.70 -24.27
CA SER A 345 -16.78 -20.50 -25.41
C SER A 345 -18.11 -21.23 -25.18
N ARG A 346 -18.36 -21.73 -23.96
CA ARG A 346 -19.63 -22.34 -23.59
C ARG A 346 -20.79 -21.34 -23.63
N LEU A 347 -20.58 -20.14 -23.11
CA LEU A 347 -21.60 -19.08 -23.08
C LEU A 347 -21.93 -18.54 -24.48
N LEU A 348 -20.98 -18.61 -25.42
CA LEU A 348 -21.09 -18.11 -26.78
C LEU A 348 -21.31 -19.24 -27.83
N ALA A 349 -21.58 -20.48 -27.39
CA ALA A 349 -21.66 -21.65 -28.29
C ALA A 349 -22.67 -21.51 -29.42
N ASP A 350 -23.79 -20.82 -29.17
CA ASP A 350 -24.86 -20.61 -30.12
C ASP A 350 -24.78 -19.23 -30.83
N MET A 351 -23.66 -18.54 -30.68
CA MET A 351 -23.43 -17.22 -31.28
C MET A 351 -22.39 -17.31 -32.40
N ASP A 352 -22.56 -16.51 -33.43
CA ASP A 352 -21.61 -16.45 -34.58
C ASP A 352 -20.36 -15.61 -34.18
N LEU A 353 -19.56 -16.19 -33.29
CA LEU A 353 -18.31 -15.61 -32.80
C LEU A 353 -17.23 -16.68 -32.65
N ARG A 354 -16.05 -16.40 -33.17
CA ARG A 354 -14.90 -17.30 -33.03
C ARG A 354 -14.03 -16.90 -31.86
N VAL A 355 -13.99 -17.76 -30.84
CA VAL A 355 -13.15 -17.62 -29.66
C VAL A 355 -11.94 -18.54 -29.76
N ALA A 356 -10.75 -18.04 -29.50
CA ALA A 356 -9.52 -18.82 -29.51
C ALA A 356 -8.68 -18.57 -28.23
N VAL A 357 -7.78 -19.55 -27.96
CA VAL A 357 -6.86 -19.44 -26.82
C VAL A 357 -5.41 -19.53 -27.27
N LEU A 358 -4.55 -18.62 -26.81
CA LEU A 358 -3.11 -18.57 -27.08
C LEU A 358 -2.32 -18.56 -25.78
N THR A 359 -1.64 -19.68 -25.50
CA THR A 359 -0.73 -19.84 -24.37
C THR A 359 0.61 -20.36 -24.85
N GLY A 360 1.61 -20.47 -23.94
CA GLY A 360 2.92 -21.07 -24.25
C GLY A 360 2.85 -22.51 -24.72
N ALA A 361 1.79 -23.24 -24.38
CA ALA A 361 1.55 -24.63 -24.81
C ALA A 361 1.15 -24.73 -26.28
N VAL A 362 0.60 -23.67 -26.89
CA VAL A 362 0.19 -23.68 -28.31
C VAL A 362 1.43 -23.48 -29.18
N LYS A 363 1.86 -24.57 -29.88
CA LYS A 363 3.09 -24.59 -30.70
C LYS A 363 2.84 -25.08 -32.15
N GLY A 364 3.83 -24.89 -33.00
CA GLY A 364 3.89 -25.47 -34.33
C GLY A 364 2.77 -25.02 -35.28
N LYS A 365 2.18 -25.95 -36.00
CA LYS A 365 1.14 -25.68 -37.00
C LYS A 365 -0.11 -25.03 -36.42
N LYS A 366 -0.52 -25.45 -35.21
CA LYS A 366 -1.68 -24.86 -34.51
C LYS A 366 -1.48 -23.39 -34.22
N ARG A 367 -0.28 -23.01 -33.73
CA ARG A 367 0.07 -21.59 -33.46
C ARG A 367 0.05 -20.78 -34.76
N LYS A 368 0.64 -21.30 -35.85
CA LYS A 368 0.65 -20.61 -37.17
C LYS A 368 -0.74 -20.37 -37.70
N ALA A 369 -1.61 -21.38 -37.65
CA ALA A 369 -2.99 -21.26 -38.08
C ALA A 369 -3.79 -20.25 -37.27
N LEU A 370 -3.61 -20.26 -35.93
CA LEU A 370 -4.25 -19.30 -35.04
C LEU A 370 -3.78 -17.85 -35.32
N LEU A 371 -2.48 -17.62 -35.49
CA LEU A 371 -1.95 -16.30 -35.82
C LEU A 371 -2.42 -15.80 -37.17
N ALA A 372 -2.53 -16.69 -38.18
CA ALA A 372 -3.09 -16.35 -39.48
C ALA A 372 -4.60 -15.98 -39.40
N GLY A 373 -5.40 -16.74 -38.64
CA GLY A 373 -6.81 -16.43 -38.41
C GLY A 373 -7.03 -15.14 -37.61
N LEU A 374 -6.10 -14.82 -36.71
CA LEU A 374 -6.14 -13.55 -35.99
C LEU A 374 -5.84 -12.35 -36.91
N ALA A 375 -4.82 -12.46 -37.75
CA ALA A 375 -4.44 -11.44 -38.71
C ALA A 375 -5.44 -11.26 -39.86
N SER A 376 -6.16 -12.32 -40.26
CA SER A 376 -7.24 -12.22 -41.23
C SER A 376 -8.53 -11.64 -40.65
N GLY A 377 -8.69 -11.66 -39.33
CA GLY A 377 -9.91 -11.24 -38.63
C GLY A 377 -10.96 -12.34 -38.52
N GLU A 378 -10.60 -13.61 -38.74
CA GLU A 378 -11.49 -14.75 -38.50
C GLU A 378 -11.72 -15.03 -37.02
N ILE A 379 -10.77 -14.60 -36.12
CA ILE A 379 -10.90 -14.76 -34.68
C ILE A 379 -11.36 -13.43 -34.12
N ASP A 380 -12.51 -13.42 -33.46
CA ASP A 380 -13.10 -12.23 -32.85
C ASP A 380 -12.57 -11.99 -31.44
N LEU A 381 -12.48 -13.07 -30.63
CA LEU A 381 -12.06 -13.01 -29.23
C LEU A 381 -10.84 -13.91 -29.02
N LEU A 382 -9.74 -13.31 -28.56
CA LEU A 382 -8.53 -14.06 -28.24
C LEU A 382 -8.25 -14.01 -26.72
N ILE A 383 -8.19 -15.19 -26.10
CA ILE A 383 -7.86 -15.33 -24.68
C ILE A 383 -6.45 -15.89 -24.56
N GLY A 384 -5.67 -15.44 -23.58
CA GLY A 384 -4.33 -15.98 -23.40
C GLY A 384 -3.57 -15.37 -22.25
N THR A 385 -2.29 -15.72 -22.19
CA THR A 385 -1.34 -15.22 -21.20
C THR A 385 -0.52 -14.04 -21.76
N HIS A 386 0.65 -13.77 -21.17
CA HIS A 386 1.62 -12.82 -21.71
C HIS A 386 2.03 -13.10 -23.18
N ALA A 387 1.72 -14.29 -23.71
CA ALA A 387 1.92 -14.60 -25.13
C ALA A 387 1.18 -13.63 -26.07
N LEU A 388 0.09 -13.00 -25.61
CA LEU A 388 -0.69 -12.02 -26.40
C LEU A 388 0.10 -10.74 -26.72
N ILE A 389 1.10 -10.38 -25.92
CA ILE A 389 1.93 -9.18 -26.11
C ILE A 389 3.18 -9.43 -26.95
N GLU A 390 3.44 -10.67 -27.38
CA GLU A 390 4.57 -11.00 -28.26
C GLU A 390 4.42 -10.30 -29.61
N LYS A 391 5.55 -9.92 -30.22
CA LYS A 391 5.57 -9.17 -31.49
C LYS A 391 4.87 -9.91 -32.65
N GLU A 392 4.95 -11.23 -32.65
CA GLU A 392 4.36 -12.10 -33.70
C GLU A 392 2.82 -12.12 -33.68
N VAL A 393 2.22 -11.74 -32.55
CA VAL A 393 0.77 -11.70 -32.40
C VAL A 393 0.25 -10.38 -32.99
N VAL A 394 -0.28 -10.46 -34.18
CA VAL A 394 -0.82 -9.32 -34.93
C VAL A 394 -2.32 -9.45 -35.06
N PHE A 395 -3.06 -8.47 -34.59
CA PHE A 395 -4.50 -8.37 -34.77
C PHE A 395 -4.82 -7.61 -36.07
N ARG A 396 -5.89 -7.97 -36.73
CA ARG A 396 -6.41 -7.18 -37.85
C ARG A 396 -6.94 -5.84 -37.38
N ASN A 397 -7.70 -5.83 -36.28
CA ASN A 397 -8.35 -4.62 -35.76
C ASN A 397 -8.70 -4.77 -34.28
N LEU A 398 -7.67 -4.69 -33.40
CA LEU A 398 -7.88 -4.78 -31.95
C LEU A 398 -8.54 -3.51 -31.40
N GLY A 399 -9.77 -3.60 -30.88
CA GLY A 399 -10.49 -2.48 -30.28
C GLY A 399 -10.52 -2.49 -28.76
N LEU A 400 -10.41 -3.67 -28.12
CA LEU A 400 -10.48 -3.82 -26.67
C LEU A 400 -9.45 -4.84 -26.15
N ALA A 401 -8.72 -4.45 -25.11
CA ALA A 401 -7.87 -5.34 -24.32
C ALA A 401 -8.38 -5.41 -22.88
N VAL A 402 -8.73 -6.62 -22.43
CA VAL A 402 -9.09 -6.91 -21.05
C VAL A 402 -7.88 -7.54 -20.35
N ILE A 403 -7.52 -7.07 -19.16
CA ILE A 403 -6.40 -7.57 -18.37
C ILE A 403 -6.94 -8.03 -17.02
N ASP A 404 -6.79 -9.31 -16.72
CA ASP A 404 -7.22 -9.86 -15.44
C ASP A 404 -6.05 -9.89 -14.43
N GLU A 405 -6.32 -9.61 -13.16
CA GLU A 405 -5.35 -9.59 -12.04
C GLU A 405 -4.15 -8.67 -12.30
N GLN A 406 -4.41 -7.36 -12.38
CA GLN A 406 -3.47 -6.30 -12.74
C GLN A 406 -2.13 -6.36 -11.99
N HIS A 407 -2.12 -6.70 -10.70
CA HIS A 407 -0.93 -6.66 -9.85
C HIS A 407 0.22 -7.59 -10.34
N ARG A 408 -0.06 -8.47 -11.30
CA ARG A 408 0.91 -9.38 -11.91
C ARG A 408 1.49 -8.89 -13.24
N PHE A 409 1.03 -7.74 -13.75
CA PHE A 409 1.47 -7.17 -15.03
C PHE A 409 2.09 -5.78 -14.84
N GLY A 410 3.35 -5.62 -15.26
CA GLY A 410 4.05 -4.34 -15.21
C GLY A 410 3.51 -3.29 -16.20
N VAL A 411 3.75 -2.02 -15.92
CA VAL A 411 3.35 -0.88 -16.79
C VAL A 411 3.89 -1.03 -18.21
N GLN A 412 5.12 -1.53 -18.37
CA GLN A 412 5.75 -1.76 -19.68
C GLN A 412 5.04 -2.83 -20.51
N GLN A 413 4.46 -3.85 -19.87
CA GLN A 413 3.72 -4.90 -20.57
C GLN A 413 2.39 -4.38 -21.12
N ARG A 414 1.72 -3.49 -20.37
CA ARG A 414 0.49 -2.81 -20.82
C ARG A 414 0.77 -1.91 -22.03
N ALA A 415 1.88 -1.17 -22.01
CA ALA A 415 2.27 -0.30 -23.11
C ALA A 415 2.41 -1.03 -24.44
N ARG A 416 2.87 -2.30 -24.44
CA ARG A 416 2.98 -3.13 -25.66
C ARG A 416 1.62 -3.47 -26.30
N LEU A 417 0.53 -3.49 -25.53
CA LEU A 417 -0.82 -3.68 -26.09
C LEU A 417 -1.27 -2.46 -26.89
N TRP A 418 -0.81 -1.26 -26.52
CA TRP A 418 -1.15 -0.03 -27.24
C TRP A 418 -0.55 0.01 -28.65
N GLU A 419 0.56 -0.70 -28.87
CA GLU A 419 1.25 -0.78 -30.16
C GLU A 419 0.64 -1.82 -31.13
N LYS A 420 -0.38 -2.55 -30.68
CA LYS A 420 -1.00 -3.64 -31.46
C LYS A 420 -1.98 -3.19 -32.53
N ASN A 421 -2.29 -1.90 -32.60
CA ASN A 421 -3.16 -1.33 -33.64
C ASN A 421 -2.72 0.10 -33.98
N THR A 422 -3.24 0.68 -35.07
CA THR A 422 -2.98 2.06 -35.52
C THR A 422 -3.45 3.12 -34.51
N LEU A 423 -4.60 2.86 -33.87
CA LEU A 423 -5.05 3.57 -32.67
C LEU A 423 -4.97 2.61 -31.48
N PRO A 424 -4.60 3.09 -30.29
CA PRO A 424 -4.54 2.23 -29.12
C PRO A 424 -5.93 1.65 -28.81
N PRO A 425 -6.02 0.36 -28.45
CA PRO A 425 -7.27 -0.25 -28.04
C PRO A 425 -7.75 0.34 -26.71
N HIS A 426 -9.05 0.24 -26.44
CA HIS A 426 -9.56 0.44 -25.08
C HIS A 426 -8.97 -0.59 -24.13
N VAL A 427 -8.71 -0.21 -22.89
CA VAL A 427 -8.13 -1.10 -21.87
C VAL A 427 -9.09 -1.19 -20.69
N LEU A 428 -9.50 -2.40 -20.37
CA LEU A 428 -10.26 -2.73 -19.17
C LEU A 428 -9.40 -3.62 -18.26
N VAL A 429 -8.96 -3.08 -17.14
CA VAL A 429 -8.15 -3.79 -16.16
C VAL A 429 -9.05 -4.30 -15.05
N MET A 430 -8.95 -5.57 -14.68
CA MET A 430 -9.72 -6.15 -13.60
C MET A 430 -8.83 -6.50 -12.41
N THR A 431 -9.36 -6.33 -11.20
CA THR A 431 -8.72 -6.83 -9.98
C THR A 431 -9.74 -7.43 -9.02
N ALA A 432 -9.37 -8.56 -8.41
CA ALA A 432 -10.15 -9.21 -7.37
C ALA A 432 -9.75 -8.75 -5.96
N THR A 433 -8.66 -7.97 -5.84
CA THR A 433 -8.33 -7.28 -4.58
C THR A 433 -9.09 -5.97 -4.54
N PRO A 434 -10.09 -5.83 -3.69
CA PRO A 434 -10.69 -4.53 -3.45
C PRO A 434 -9.62 -3.60 -2.86
N ILE A 435 -9.47 -2.43 -3.46
CA ILE A 435 -8.64 -1.34 -2.94
C ILE A 435 -9.61 -0.23 -2.58
N PRO A 436 -9.51 0.40 -1.41
CA PRO A 436 -10.37 1.53 -1.09
C PRO A 436 -10.41 2.53 -2.25
N ARG A 437 -11.60 2.96 -2.62
CA ARG A 437 -11.82 3.78 -3.84
C ARG A 437 -10.93 5.02 -3.88
N THR A 438 -10.77 5.68 -2.74
CA THR A 438 -9.92 6.87 -2.58
C THR A 438 -8.46 6.55 -2.86
N LEU A 439 -7.95 5.43 -2.33
CA LEU A 439 -6.60 4.99 -2.56
C LEU A 439 -6.39 4.55 -4.01
N ALA A 440 -7.35 3.82 -4.59
CA ALA A 440 -7.28 3.40 -5.99
C ALA A 440 -7.16 4.60 -6.95
N MET A 441 -7.96 5.64 -6.73
CA MET A 441 -7.90 6.87 -7.53
C MET A 441 -6.59 7.65 -7.35
N SER A 442 -5.93 7.51 -6.21
CA SER A 442 -4.66 8.19 -5.90
C SER A 442 -3.44 7.40 -6.39
N VAL A 443 -3.47 6.07 -6.31
CA VAL A 443 -2.36 5.19 -6.70
C VAL A 443 -2.37 4.89 -8.20
N TYR A 444 -3.56 4.69 -8.78
CA TYR A 444 -3.76 4.39 -10.21
C TYR A 444 -4.32 5.59 -10.95
N GLY A 445 -3.72 6.76 -10.76
CA GLY A 445 -4.22 8.03 -11.30
C GLY A 445 -4.34 8.11 -12.82
N ASP A 446 -3.74 7.14 -13.53
CA ASP A 446 -3.89 6.94 -14.98
C ASP A 446 -5.11 6.10 -15.37
N LEU A 447 -5.86 5.54 -14.41
CA LEU A 447 -7.04 4.72 -14.66
C LEU A 447 -8.32 5.40 -14.13
N ASP A 448 -9.40 5.31 -14.90
CA ASP A 448 -10.74 5.57 -14.39
C ASP A 448 -11.22 4.36 -13.58
N VAL A 449 -11.86 4.57 -12.43
CA VAL A 449 -12.19 3.48 -11.51
C VAL A 449 -13.69 3.21 -11.51
N SER A 450 -14.06 1.96 -11.76
CA SER A 450 -15.40 1.42 -11.57
C SER A 450 -15.41 0.35 -10.49
N VAL A 451 -16.44 0.34 -9.66
CA VAL A 451 -16.56 -0.59 -8.53
C VAL A 451 -17.83 -1.41 -8.66
N ILE A 452 -17.72 -2.75 -8.56
CA ILE A 452 -18.84 -3.66 -8.35
C ILE A 452 -18.91 -3.96 -6.86
N ASP A 453 -19.76 -3.25 -6.17
CA ASP A 453 -19.99 -3.31 -4.72
C ASP A 453 -21.17 -4.22 -4.32
N GLU A 454 -21.72 -4.95 -5.28
CA GLU A 454 -22.80 -5.92 -5.10
C GLU A 454 -22.34 -7.32 -5.53
N LEU A 455 -22.76 -8.34 -4.77
CA LEU A 455 -22.57 -9.74 -5.17
C LEU A 455 -23.78 -10.23 -5.97
N PRO A 456 -23.58 -11.13 -6.96
CA PRO A 456 -24.68 -11.74 -7.69
C PRO A 456 -25.65 -12.49 -6.77
N PRO A 457 -26.97 -12.47 -7.06
CA PRO A 457 -27.97 -13.18 -6.28
C PRO A 457 -27.68 -14.69 -6.25
N GLY A 458 -28.00 -15.33 -5.12
CA GLY A 458 -27.83 -16.79 -4.93
C GLY A 458 -26.49 -17.22 -4.32
N ARG A 459 -25.53 -16.33 -4.14
CA ARG A 459 -24.27 -16.67 -3.46
C ARG A 459 -24.50 -16.78 -1.95
N LYS A 460 -24.14 -17.93 -1.37
CA LYS A 460 -24.24 -18.16 0.08
C LYS A 460 -23.02 -17.55 0.78
N PRO A 461 -23.18 -16.94 1.94
CA PRO A 461 -22.07 -16.41 2.72
C PRO A 461 -21.14 -17.56 3.18
N ILE A 462 -19.83 -17.34 3.14
CA ILE A 462 -18.83 -18.28 3.63
C ILE A 462 -18.72 -18.12 5.15
N GLN A 463 -18.95 -19.19 5.87
CA GLN A 463 -18.79 -19.20 7.32
C GLN A 463 -17.29 -19.24 7.66
N THR A 464 -16.77 -18.14 8.20
CA THR A 464 -15.36 -18.03 8.60
C THR A 464 -15.26 -18.24 10.13
N ILE A 465 -14.37 -19.13 10.55
CA ILE A 465 -14.11 -19.39 11.98
C ILE A 465 -12.61 -19.45 12.24
N SER A 466 -12.18 -19.00 13.41
CA SER A 466 -10.80 -19.17 13.89
C SER A 466 -10.74 -20.25 14.96
N ARG A 467 -9.72 -21.11 14.91
CA ARG A 467 -9.47 -22.18 15.88
C ARG A 467 -7.98 -22.32 16.19
N PRO A 468 -7.60 -22.45 17.47
CA PRO A 468 -6.23 -22.78 17.84
C PRO A 468 -5.84 -24.19 17.40
N GLU A 469 -4.54 -24.43 17.28
CA GLU A 469 -3.97 -25.69 16.75
C GLU A 469 -4.44 -26.96 17.49
N HIS A 470 -4.73 -26.87 18.79
CA HIS A 470 -5.22 -28.03 19.55
C HIS A 470 -6.61 -28.56 19.10
N PHE A 471 -7.36 -27.78 18.30
CA PHE A 471 -8.61 -28.24 17.68
C PHE A 471 -8.41 -29.00 16.37
N ARG A 472 -7.15 -29.30 15.96
CA ARG A 472 -6.82 -29.97 14.69
C ARG A 472 -7.56 -31.29 14.48
N GLY A 473 -7.69 -32.11 15.51
CA GLY A 473 -8.43 -33.38 15.41
C GLY A 473 -9.92 -33.19 15.08
N GLN A 474 -10.56 -32.19 15.68
CA GLN A 474 -11.97 -31.87 15.40
C GLN A 474 -12.12 -31.33 13.98
N MET A 475 -11.19 -30.47 13.53
CA MET A 475 -11.14 -29.95 12.17
C MET A 475 -11.01 -31.09 11.14
N MET A 476 -10.09 -32.05 11.36
CA MET A 476 -9.91 -33.20 10.44
C MET A 476 -11.17 -34.07 10.38
N SER A 477 -11.85 -34.25 11.52
CA SER A 477 -13.13 -34.97 11.58
C SER A 477 -14.25 -34.25 10.84
N PHE A 478 -14.24 -32.87 10.85
CA PHE A 478 -15.16 -32.08 10.09
C PHE A 478 -14.89 -32.19 8.58
N ILE A 479 -13.63 -32.06 8.15
CA ILE A 479 -13.23 -32.23 6.75
C ILE A 479 -13.68 -33.61 6.24
N LYS A 480 -13.46 -34.66 7.03
CA LYS A 480 -13.87 -36.03 6.66
C LYS A 480 -15.36 -36.13 6.33
N ARG A 481 -16.22 -35.53 7.14
CA ARG A 481 -17.69 -35.48 6.87
C ARG A 481 -18.02 -34.79 5.56
N GLU A 482 -17.34 -33.68 5.27
CA GLU A 482 -17.54 -32.93 4.03
C GLU A 482 -17.07 -33.75 2.80
N LEU A 483 -15.93 -34.45 2.91
CA LEU A 483 -15.42 -35.33 1.86
C LEU A 483 -16.34 -36.54 1.63
N ASP A 484 -16.83 -37.16 2.72
CA ASP A 484 -17.78 -38.26 2.62
C ASP A 484 -19.13 -37.85 2.03
N ALA A 485 -19.45 -36.53 2.09
CA ALA A 485 -20.59 -35.94 1.38
C ALA A 485 -20.27 -35.58 -0.10
N GLY A 486 -19.11 -36.02 -0.62
CA GLY A 486 -18.69 -35.82 -2.02
C GLY A 486 -18.08 -34.45 -2.31
N ARG A 487 -17.70 -33.68 -1.30
CA ARG A 487 -17.12 -32.34 -1.45
C ARG A 487 -15.60 -32.37 -1.48
N GLN A 488 -14.99 -31.24 -1.79
CA GLN A 488 -13.53 -31.09 -1.84
C GLN A 488 -13.05 -30.03 -0.83
N ALA A 489 -11.79 -30.16 -0.40
CA ALA A 489 -11.19 -29.29 0.59
C ALA A 489 -9.81 -28.77 0.14
N TYR A 490 -9.53 -27.51 0.45
CA TYR A 490 -8.20 -26.91 0.41
C TYR A 490 -7.59 -26.86 1.81
N ILE A 491 -6.29 -27.17 1.91
CA ILE A 491 -5.47 -26.97 3.11
C ILE A 491 -4.24 -26.17 2.70
N VAL A 492 -4.11 -24.94 3.20
CA VAL A 492 -3.10 -23.98 2.75
C VAL A 492 -2.11 -23.70 3.87
N TYR A 493 -0.82 -23.82 3.56
CA TYR A 493 0.29 -23.51 4.44
C TYR A 493 0.97 -22.19 4.04
N PRO A 494 1.45 -21.36 5.01
CA PRO A 494 2.13 -20.12 4.71
C PRO A 494 3.51 -20.37 4.09
N LEU A 495 3.99 -19.37 3.30
CA LEU A 495 5.39 -19.25 2.92
C LEU A 495 6.12 -18.41 3.97
N ILE A 496 7.26 -18.88 4.47
CA ILE A 496 8.13 -18.16 5.41
C ILE A 496 9.24 -17.50 4.59
N GLN A 497 9.25 -16.18 4.49
CA GLN A 497 10.20 -15.42 3.65
C GLN A 497 11.68 -15.63 4.03
N GLU A 498 11.97 -16.04 5.26
CA GLU A 498 13.34 -16.17 5.76
C GLU A 498 14.05 -17.47 5.38
N SER A 499 13.34 -18.54 4.99
CA SER A 499 13.94 -19.82 4.59
C SER A 499 13.02 -20.65 3.71
N GLU A 500 13.25 -20.58 2.41
CA GLU A 500 12.55 -21.43 1.42
C GLU A 500 12.64 -22.94 1.72
N LYS A 501 13.67 -23.38 2.44
CA LYS A 501 13.86 -24.78 2.84
C LYS A 501 12.89 -25.18 3.95
N MET A 502 12.71 -24.32 4.95
CA MET A 502 11.76 -24.55 6.05
C MET A 502 10.31 -24.56 5.56
N ASP A 503 9.96 -23.74 4.57
CA ASP A 503 8.62 -23.72 3.98
C ASP A 503 8.24 -25.04 3.35
N TYR A 504 9.18 -25.63 2.61
CA TYR A 504 8.97 -26.93 2.00
C TYR A 504 8.85 -28.03 3.05
N GLU A 505 9.70 -28.02 4.07
CA GLU A 505 9.66 -29.00 5.18
C GLU A 505 8.32 -28.92 5.94
N ASN A 506 7.80 -27.72 6.18
CA ASN A 506 6.50 -27.51 6.82
C ASN A 506 5.33 -28.02 5.96
N LEU A 507 5.36 -27.73 4.66
CA LEU A 507 4.36 -28.20 3.71
C LEU A 507 4.38 -29.74 3.61
N GLU A 508 5.57 -30.33 3.47
CA GLU A 508 5.75 -31.78 3.37
C GLU A 508 5.29 -32.49 4.64
N SER A 509 5.70 -31.99 5.81
CA SER A 509 5.23 -32.50 7.11
C SER A 509 3.71 -32.39 7.24
N GLY A 510 3.14 -31.25 6.81
CA GLY A 510 1.70 -31.05 6.78
C GLY A 510 1.01 -32.02 5.83
N TYR A 511 1.56 -32.24 4.64
CA TYR A 511 1.05 -33.21 3.67
C TYR A 511 1.03 -34.62 4.25
N GLN A 512 2.12 -35.08 4.90
CA GLN A 512 2.19 -36.40 5.55
C GLN A 512 1.17 -36.52 6.69
N THR A 513 0.97 -35.45 7.46
CA THR A 513 -0.06 -35.40 8.50
C THR A 513 -1.46 -35.58 7.89
N VAL A 514 -1.78 -34.86 6.84
CA VAL A 514 -3.07 -34.97 6.14
C VAL A 514 -3.24 -36.37 5.57
N LYS A 515 -2.20 -36.96 4.97
CA LYS A 515 -2.22 -38.31 4.41
C LYS A 515 -2.48 -39.37 5.48
N ALA A 516 -1.98 -39.17 6.70
CA ALA A 516 -2.26 -40.09 7.82
C ALA A 516 -3.74 -40.08 8.26
N TYR A 517 -4.40 -38.89 8.18
CA TYR A 517 -5.83 -38.78 8.47
C TYR A 517 -6.74 -39.27 7.34
N PHE A 518 -6.27 -39.17 6.08
CA PHE A 518 -7.03 -39.45 4.85
C PHE A 518 -6.29 -40.49 3.98
N PRO A 519 -6.25 -41.78 4.36
CA PRO A 519 -5.49 -42.79 3.65
C PRO A 519 -6.13 -43.18 2.31
N GLU A 520 -5.26 -43.45 1.32
CA GLU A 520 -5.63 -44.09 0.06
C GLU A 520 -6.10 -45.55 0.30
N PRO A 521 -6.95 -46.12 -0.53
CA PRO A 521 -7.53 -45.55 -1.77
C PRO A 521 -8.83 -44.75 -1.55
N ARG A 522 -9.26 -44.51 -0.32
CA ARG A 522 -10.53 -43.83 -0.05
C ARG A 522 -10.47 -42.36 -0.37
N TYR A 523 -9.34 -41.70 -0.11
CA TYR A 523 -9.13 -40.28 -0.39
C TYR A 523 -7.83 -40.09 -1.15
N TYR A 524 -7.87 -39.27 -2.19
CA TYR A 524 -6.70 -38.87 -2.95
C TYR A 524 -6.36 -37.40 -2.65
N ILE A 525 -5.08 -37.15 -2.43
CA ILE A 525 -4.55 -35.84 -2.03
C ILE A 525 -3.62 -35.35 -3.12
N SER A 526 -3.82 -34.13 -3.58
CA SER A 526 -2.93 -33.43 -4.49
C SER A 526 -2.11 -32.40 -3.73
N MET A 527 -0.83 -32.25 -4.06
CA MET A 527 0.06 -31.23 -3.48
C MET A 527 0.50 -30.25 -4.54
N VAL A 528 0.42 -28.93 -4.23
CA VAL A 528 0.76 -27.85 -5.15
C VAL A 528 1.59 -26.78 -4.45
N HIS A 529 2.82 -26.52 -4.95
CA HIS A 529 3.70 -25.49 -4.42
C HIS A 529 4.59 -24.87 -5.50
N GLY A 530 5.19 -23.71 -5.21
CA GLY A 530 5.94 -22.91 -6.17
C GLY A 530 7.20 -23.55 -6.76
N ARG A 531 7.81 -24.51 -6.06
CA ARG A 531 9.03 -25.23 -6.53
C ARG A 531 8.76 -26.34 -7.53
N GLN A 532 7.51 -26.77 -7.67
CA GLN A 532 7.17 -27.80 -8.66
C GLN A 532 7.37 -27.27 -10.06
N PRO A 533 7.87 -28.12 -10.99
CA PRO A 533 7.84 -27.81 -12.41
C PRO A 533 6.42 -27.39 -12.84
N PRO A 534 6.28 -26.42 -13.72
CA PRO A 534 4.96 -25.95 -14.15
C PRO A 534 4.02 -27.06 -14.61
N GLU A 535 4.52 -28.04 -15.35
CA GLU A 535 3.75 -29.19 -15.85
C GLU A 535 3.18 -30.07 -14.74
N VAL A 536 3.98 -30.34 -13.68
CA VAL A 536 3.57 -31.13 -12.50
C VAL A 536 2.50 -30.38 -11.72
N ARG A 537 2.72 -29.08 -11.51
CA ARG A 537 1.76 -28.21 -10.83
C ARG A 537 0.43 -28.15 -11.57
N GLU A 538 0.47 -28.02 -12.88
CA GLU A 538 -0.71 -28.00 -13.72
C GLU A 538 -1.47 -29.33 -13.68
N THR A 539 -0.76 -30.45 -13.74
CA THR A 539 -1.35 -31.78 -13.64
C THR A 539 -2.04 -32.00 -12.30
N ASN A 540 -1.37 -31.62 -11.19
CA ASN A 540 -1.94 -31.76 -9.86
C ASN A 540 -3.17 -30.86 -9.65
N MET A 541 -3.15 -29.65 -10.21
CA MET A 541 -4.29 -28.74 -10.18
C MET A 541 -5.47 -29.28 -10.99
N ARG A 542 -5.21 -29.83 -12.18
CA ARG A 542 -6.23 -30.41 -13.07
C ARG A 542 -6.93 -31.58 -12.40
N ARG A 543 -6.19 -32.50 -11.78
CA ARG A 543 -6.76 -33.64 -11.02
C ARG A 543 -7.73 -33.19 -9.94
N PHE A 544 -7.43 -32.05 -9.27
CA PHE A 544 -8.32 -31.51 -8.27
C PHE A 544 -9.57 -30.86 -8.88
N VAL A 545 -9.42 -30.15 -9.99
CA VAL A 545 -10.55 -29.53 -10.74
C VAL A 545 -11.50 -30.61 -11.28
N GLU A 546 -10.96 -31.71 -11.81
CA GLU A 546 -11.72 -32.82 -12.38
C GLU A 546 -12.37 -33.73 -11.30
N GLY A 547 -12.00 -33.53 -10.01
CA GLY A 547 -12.54 -34.28 -8.89
C GLY A 547 -11.81 -35.60 -8.59
N ASP A 548 -10.72 -35.90 -9.30
CA ASP A 548 -9.88 -37.08 -9.06
C ASP A 548 -9.21 -37.05 -7.68
N CYS A 549 -9.05 -35.86 -7.13
CA CYS A 549 -8.53 -35.64 -5.78
C CYS A 549 -9.54 -34.88 -4.94
N GLN A 550 -9.75 -35.31 -3.69
CA GLN A 550 -10.68 -34.71 -2.75
C GLN A 550 -10.05 -33.62 -1.91
N ILE A 551 -8.74 -33.68 -1.70
CA ILE A 551 -8.01 -32.70 -0.91
C ILE A 551 -6.87 -32.12 -1.74
N MET A 552 -6.71 -30.79 -1.67
CA MET A 552 -5.53 -30.11 -2.18
C MET A 552 -4.75 -29.49 -1.01
N VAL A 553 -3.52 -29.92 -0.83
CA VAL A 553 -2.54 -29.33 0.10
C VAL A 553 -1.65 -28.38 -0.71
N ALA A 554 -1.59 -27.11 -0.33
CA ALA A 554 -0.86 -26.12 -1.15
C ALA A 554 -0.23 -25.01 -0.29
N THR A 555 0.69 -24.27 -0.91
CA THR A 555 1.13 -22.97 -0.43
C THR A 555 0.26 -21.85 -1.04
N THR A 556 0.62 -20.59 -0.86
CA THR A 556 -0.07 -19.40 -1.40
C THR A 556 -0.23 -19.41 -2.94
N VAL A 557 0.40 -20.31 -3.66
CA VAL A 557 0.31 -20.43 -5.13
C VAL A 557 -1.14 -20.58 -5.62
N ILE A 558 -2.06 -21.07 -4.79
CA ILE A 558 -3.49 -21.17 -5.12
C ILE A 558 -4.26 -19.84 -5.03
N GLU A 559 -3.62 -18.75 -4.63
CA GLU A 559 -4.22 -17.40 -4.73
C GLU A 559 -4.67 -17.08 -6.16
N VAL A 560 -4.11 -17.77 -7.16
CA VAL A 560 -4.36 -17.51 -8.57
C VAL A 560 -5.45 -18.40 -9.14
N GLY A 561 -6.61 -17.86 -9.29
CA GLY A 561 -7.57 -18.02 -10.38
C GLY A 561 -8.32 -19.33 -10.56
N VAL A 562 -8.02 -20.45 -9.93
CA VAL A 562 -8.70 -21.70 -10.23
C VAL A 562 -10.06 -21.79 -9.52
N ASP A 563 -11.10 -21.96 -10.30
CA ASP A 563 -12.48 -22.14 -9.82
C ASP A 563 -12.82 -23.62 -9.68
N VAL A 564 -13.14 -24.05 -8.45
CA VAL A 564 -13.60 -25.40 -8.15
C VAL A 564 -14.92 -25.32 -7.38
N PRO A 565 -16.07 -25.36 -8.09
CA PRO A 565 -17.38 -25.20 -7.46
C PRO A 565 -17.68 -26.20 -6.35
N ASN A 566 -17.10 -27.41 -6.42
CA ASN A 566 -17.27 -28.47 -5.44
C ASN A 566 -16.42 -28.29 -4.17
N ALA A 567 -15.44 -27.37 -4.17
CA ALA A 567 -14.61 -27.10 -2.99
C ALA A 567 -15.39 -26.23 -2.00
N SER A 568 -15.84 -26.83 -0.90
CA SER A 568 -16.64 -26.17 0.14
C SER A 568 -15.85 -25.85 1.41
N VAL A 569 -14.66 -26.42 1.59
CA VAL A 569 -13.83 -26.22 2.79
C VAL A 569 -12.49 -25.61 2.43
N MET A 570 -12.12 -24.54 3.11
CA MET A 570 -10.79 -23.93 3.09
C MET A 570 -10.21 -23.95 4.49
N VAL A 571 -9.08 -24.60 4.69
CA VAL A 571 -8.30 -24.53 5.92
C VAL A 571 -7.04 -23.73 5.64
N ILE A 572 -6.76 -22.73 6.47
CA ILE A 572 -5.55 -21.93 6.39
C ILE A 572 -4.75 -22.18 7.66
N GLU A 573 -3.63 -22.87 7.53
CA GLU A 573 -2.72 -23.17 8.63
C GLU A 573 -1.86 -21.97 8.97
N SER A 574 -1.59 -21.76 10.26
CA SER A 574 -0.84 -20.59 10.77
C SER A 574 -1.35 -19.27 10.18
N ALA A 575 -2.66 -19.06 10.24
CA ALA A 575 -3.35 -17.92 9.60
C ALA A 575 -2.82 -16.56 10.07
N GLU A 576 -2.21 -16.48 11.26
CA GLU A 576 -1.54 -15.29 11.80
C GLU A 576 -0.38 -14.77 10.94
N ARG A 577 0.16 -15.63 10.05
CA ARG A 577 1.29 -15.29 9.17
C ARG A 577 0.86 -14.70 7.82
N PHE A 578 -0.42 -14.71 7.53
CA PHE A 578 -0.96 -14.17 6.27
C PHE A 578 -1.39 -12.71 6.43
N GLY A 579 -1.26 -11.94 5.36
CA GLY A 579 -1.91 -10.65 5.24
C GLY A 579 -3.43 -10.79 5.04
N LEU A 580 -4.19 -9.77 5.44
CA LEU A 580 -5.67 -9.76 5.30
C LEU A 580 -6.12 -9.96 3.85
N SER A 581 -5.47 -9.27 2.91
CA SER A 581 -5.75 -9.42 1.47
C SER A 581 -5.55 -10.85 0.98
N GLN A 582 -4.50 -11.54 1.44
CA GLN A 582 -4.23 -12.94 1.10
C GLN A 582 -5.29 -13.88 1.69
N LEU A 583 -5.62 -13.71 2.97
CA LEU A 583 -6.69 -14.49 3.62
C LEU A 583 -8.02 -14.33 2.89
N HIS A 584 -8.34 -13.10 2.47
CA HIS A 584 -9.57 -12.82 1.72
C HIS A 584 -9.57 -13.48 0.34
N GLN A 585 -8.47 -13.42 -0.41
CA GLN A 585 -8.33 -14.09 -1.71
C GLN A 585 -8.46 -15.61 -1.58
N LEU A 586 -7.81 -16.22 -0.57
CA LEU A 586 -7.92 -17.65 -0.31
C LEU A 586 -9.36 -18.03 0.06
N ARG A 587 -10.01 -17.29 0.96
CA ARG A 587 -11.43 -17.49 1.27
C ARG A 587 -12.31 -17.43 0.04
N GLY A 588 -12.03 -16.53 -0.89
CA GLY A 588 -12.77 -16.36 -2.14
C GLY A 588 -12.65 -17.54 -3.12
N ARG A 589 -11.73 -18.51 -2.87
CA ARG A 589 -11.59 -19.74 -3.68
C ARG A 589 -12.67 -20.77 -3.41
N ILE A 590 -13.41 -20.64 -2.34
CA ILE A 590 -14.58 -21.46 -2.01
C ILE A 590 -15.87 -20.64 -2.10
N GLY A 591 -17.02 -21.26 -1.92
CA GLY A 591 -18.32 -20.56 -1.93
C GLY A 591 -18.84 -20.22 -3.33
N ARG A 592 -18.43 -20.97 -4.35
CA ARG A 592 -18.89 -20.80 -5.74
C ARG A 592 -19.94 -21.83 -6.16
N GLY A 593 -20.15 -22.84 -5.34
CA GLY A 593 -21.21 -23.83 -5.49
C GLY A 593 -22.50 -23.44 -4.76
N ALA A 594 -23.54 -24.30 -4.94
CA ALA A 594 -24.85 -24.13 -4.27
C ALA A 594 -24.83 -24.45 -2.77
N GLU A 595 -23.74 -25.05 -2.28
CA GLU A 595 -23.63 -25.55 -0.91
C GLU A 595 -23.01 -24.54 0.06
N LYS A 596 -23.22 -24.76 1.38
CA LYS A 596 -22.56 -23.96 2.42
C LYS A 596 -21.05 -24.20 2.37
N SER A 597 -20.28 -23.14 2.55
CA SER A 597 -18.83 -23.20 2.53
C SER A 597 -18.22 -22.66 3.81
N TYR A 598 -17.07 -23.23 4.20
CA TYR A 598 -16.44 -23.01 5.48
C TYR A 598 -14.96 -22.63 5.29
N CYS A 599 -14.55 -21.49 5.87
CA CYS A 599 -13.17 -21.07 5.95
C CYS A 599 -12.69 -21.19 7.40
N ILE A 600 -11.72 -22.06 7.65
CA ILE A 600 -11.18 -22.35 8.98
C ILE A 600 -9.77 -21.76 9.07
N LEU A 601 -9.60 -20.77 9.94
CA LEU A 601 -8.32 -20.12 10.21
C LEU A 601 -7.68 -20.79 11.42
N MET A 602 -6.65 -21.62 11.18
CA MET A 602 -5.89 -22.27 12.24
C MET A 602 -4.79 -21.35 12.73
N THR A 603 -4.65 -21.21 14.05
CA THR A 603 -3.68 -20.31 14.68
C THR A 603 -2.76 -21.05 15.63
N GLY A 604 -1.52 -20.60 15.73
CA GLY A 604 -0.56 -21.07 16.72
C GLY A 604 -0.94 -20.66 18.15
N THR A 605 -0.11 -21.05 19.12
CA THR A 605 -0.32 -20.76 20.56
C THR A 605 0.06 -19.34 20.94
N ALA A 606 1.05 -18.76 20.27
CA ALA A 606 1.54 -17.39 20.51
C ALA A 606 1.20 -16.49 19.31
N VAL A 607 0.11 -15.75 19.41
CA VAL A 607 -0.36 -14.84 18.34
C VAL A 607 -0.23 -13.39 18.84
N SER A 608 0.43 -12.55 18.04
CA SER A 608 0.54 -11.11 18.33
C SER A 608 -0.84 -10.42 18.34
N GLU A 609 -0.98 -9.30 19.06
CA GLU A 609 -2.21 -8.53 19.09
C GLU A 609 -2.65 -8.03 17.70
N GLU A 610 -1.70 -7.65 16.87
CA GLU A 610 -1.95 -7.26 15.48
C GLU A 610 -2.54 -8.42 14.66
N SER A 611 -1.95 -9.62 14.77
CA SER A 611 -2.46 -10.81 14.09
C SER A 611 -3.85 -11.23 14.60
N LYS A 612 -4.11 -11.08 15.90
CA LYS A 612 -5.45 -11.31 16.47
C LYS A 612 -6.48 -10.36 15.86
N ARG A 613 -6.13 -9.07 15.71
CA ARG A 613 -7.00 -8.08 15.06
C ARG A 613 -7.28 -8.46 13.60
N ARG A 614 -6.25 -8.85 12.84
CA ARG A 614 -6.42 -9.32 11.44
C ARG A 614 -7.36 -10.51 11.33
N ILE A 615 -7.18 -11.51 12.19
CA ILE A 615 -8.04 -12.71 12.21
C ILE A 615 -9.48 -12.34 12.61
N ALA A 616 -9.67 -11.46 13.60
CA ALA A 616 -10.99 -11.00 14.00
C ALA A 616 -11.75 -10.33 12.84
N VAL A 617 -11.10 -9.46 12.09
CA VAL A 617 -11.67 -8.82 10.89
C VAL A 617 -12.16 -9.87 9.88
N MET A 618 -11.37 -10.92 9.62
CA MET A 618 -11.75 -11.99 8.69
C MET A 618 -12.97 -12.79 9.15
N VAL A 619 -13.19 -12.91 10.46
CA VAL A 619 -14.34 -13.60 11.04
C VAL A 619 -15.60 -12.71 11.05
N GLU A 620 -15.42 -11.41 11.29
CA GLU A 620 -16.51 -10.44 11.42
C GLU A 620 -17.16 -10.05 10.11
N THR A 621 -16.37 -9.89 9.04
CA THR A 621 -16.89 -9.44 7.74
C THR A 621 -16.47 -10.33 6.57
N SER A 622 -17.41 -10.46 5.62
CA SER A 622 -17.13 -11.08 4.31
C SER A 622 -16.89 -10.05 3.20
N ASN A 623 -17.10 -8.76 3.47
CA ASN A 623 -16.97 -7.69 2.51
C ASN A 623 -15.49 -7.37 2.25
N GLY A 624 -15.02 -7.62 1.02
CA GLY A 624 -13.63 -7.40 0.64
C GLY A 624 -13.17 -5.95 0.73
N PHE A 625 -14.06 -4.97 0.55
CA PHE A 625 -13.73 -3.54 0.70
C PHE A 625 -13.50 -3.17 2.17
N GLU A 626 -14.34 -3.65 3.09
CA GLU A 626 -14.15 -3.45 4.54
C GLU A 626 -12.85 -4.11 5.01
N ILE A 627 -12.56 -5.33 4.53
CA ILE A 627 -11.32 -6.04 4.85
C ILE A 627 -10.12 -5.25 4.37
N SER A 628 -10.18 -4.67 3.17
CA SER A 628 -9.10 -3.87 2.61
C SER A 628 -8.90 -2.55 3.39
N GLU A 629 -9.95 -1.91 3.82
CA GLU A 629 -9.88 -0.71 4.67
C GLU A 629 -9.23 -1.04 6.02
N LYS A 630 -9.64 -2.15 6.65
CA LYS A 630 -9.05 -2.62 7.91
C LYS A 630 -7.60 -3.09 7.77
N ASP A 631 -7.24 -3.72 6.63
CA ASP A 631 -5.83 -4.10 6.33
C ASP A 631 -4.93 -2.87 6.34
N LEU A 632 -5.38 -1.79 5.72
CA LEU A 632 -4.66 -0.52 5.69
C LEU A 632 -4.56 0.14 7.08
N GLU A 633 -5.65 0.12 7.86
CA GLU A 633 -5.64 0.64 9.23
C GLU A 633 -4.65 -0.12 10.15
N ILE A 634 -4.54 -1.44 10.00
CA ILE A 634 -3.69 -2.29 10.84
C ILE A 634 -2.22 -2.17 10.44
N ARG A 635 -1.90 -2.15 9.14
CA ARG A 635 -0.50 -2.08 8.65
C ARG A 635 0.16 -0.73 8.93
N GLY A 636 -0.63 0.35 9.00
CA GLY A 636 -0.10 1.69 9.12
C GLY A 636 0.64 2.18 7.85
N PRO A 637 1.26 3.37 7.91
CA PRO A 637 1.80 4.07 6.74
C PRO A 637 3.06 3.46 6.10
N GLY A 638 3.76 2.55 6.81
CA GLY A 638 5.09 2.08 6.40
C GLY A 638 5.13 1.08 5.25
N ASP A 639 4.07 0.28 5.06
CA ASP A 639 4.08 -0.88 4.14
C ASP A 639 3.55 -0.60 2.72
N LEU A 640 3.17 0.63 2.41
CA LEU A 640 2.75 1.02 1.04
C LEU A 640 3.94 1.12 0.05
N GLU A 641 5.16 0.81 0.46
CA GLU A 641 6.33 0.82 -0.43
C GLU A 641 6.19 -0.10 -1.65
N GLY A 642 5.44 -1.19 -1.55
CA GLY A 642 5.11 -2.07 -2.69
C GLY A 642 4.19 -1.44 -3.75
N THR A 643 3.49 -0.34 -3.43
CA THR A 643 2.58 0.36 -4.34
C THR A 643 3.22 1.56 -5.05
N ARG A 644 4.50 1.85 -4.83
CA ARG A 644 5.28 2.90 -5.51
C ARG A 644 5.48 2.68 -7.01
N GLN A 645 4.69 1.81 -7.65
CA GLN A 645 4.82 1.52 -9.09
C GLN A 645 4.58 2.73 -10.02
N SER A 646 3.99 3.80 -9.53
CA SER A 646 3.67 4.98 -10.37
C SER A 646 4.57 6.19 -10.20
N GLY A 647 5.49 6.24 -9.21
CA GLY A 647 6.38 7.39 -8.97
C GLY A 647 5.67 8.74 -8.71
N ALA A 648 4.35 8.71 -8.53
CA ALA A 648 3.52 9.92 -8.45
C ALA A 648 3.36 10.46 -7.03
N LEU A 649 3.59 9.64 -6.00
CA LEU A 649 3.32 9.98 -4.60
C LEU A 649 4.61 9.93 -3.79
N ASP A 650 5.28 11.07 -3.67
CA ASP A 650 6.42 11.27 -2.78
C ASP A 650 5.89 12.00 -1.52
N LEU A 651 5.31 11.24 -0.59
CA LEU A 651 4.71 11.74 0.65
C LEU A 651 5.71 11.60 1.80
N HIS A 652 5.92 12.68 2.55
CA HIS A 652 6.83 12.72 3.68
C HIS A 652 6.09 12.79 5.03
N LEU A 653 4.90 13.40 5.05
CA LEU A 653 4.12 13.66 6.25
C LEU A 653 2.71 13.08 6.17
N ALA A 654 2.09 13.14 4.99
CA ALA A 654 0.73 12.68 4.80
C ALA A 654 0.66 11.16 4.69
N ASP A 655 -0.37 10.60 5.28
CA ASP A 655 -0.73 9.18 5.21
C ASP A 655 -2.04 9.01 4.44
N LEU A 656 -2.02 8.20 3.37
CA LEU A 656 -3.19 8.02 2.50
C LEU A 656 -4.39 7.37 3.22
N VAL A 657 -4.15 6.70 4.34
CA VAL A 657 -5.17 5.99 5.11
C VAL A 657 -5.65 6.84 6.28
N ALA A 658 -4.70 7.25 7.14
CA ALA A 658 -5.01 8.05 8.31
C ALA A 658 -5.57 9.43 7.95
N ASP A 659 -5.13 9.99 6.81
CA ASP A 659 -5.53 11.32 6.34
C ASP A 659 -6.61 11.27 5.24
N ARG A 660 -7.46 10.22 5.22
CA ARG A 660 -8.49 10.01 4.19
C ARG A 660 -9.37 11.24 3.95
N GLN A 661 -9.81 11.92 5.02
CA GLN A 661 -10.65 13.11 4.90
C GLN A 661 -9.90 14.27 4.21
N VAL A 662 -8.61 14.42 4.52
CA VAL A 662 -7.76 15.44 3.90
C VAL A 662 -7.50 15.08 2.43
N LEU A 663 -7.32 13.79 2.12
CA LEU A 663 -7.15 13.28 0.76
C LEU A 663 -8.40 13.55 -0.10
N GLU A 664 -9.60 13.26 0.42
CA GLU A 664 -10.85 13.52 -0.28
C GLU A 664 -11.06 15.01 -0.53
N ALA A 665 -10.81 15.85 0.50
CA ALA A 665 -10.91 17.30 0.37
C ALA A 665 -9.90 17.86 -0.66
N SER A 666 -8.67 17.38 -0.62
CA SER A 666 -7.62 17.80 -1.58
C SER A 666 -7.92 17.37 -3.01
N ARG A 667 -8.55 16.19 -3.21
CA ARG A 667 -9.00 15.73 -4.52
C ARG A 667 -10.08 16.60 -5.10
N VAL A 668 -11.13 16.87 -4.32
CA VAL A 668 -12.24 17.75 -4.78
C VAL A 668 -11.70 19.13 -5.16
N ALA A 669 -10.82 19.71 -4.34
CA ALA A 669 -10.18 20.98 -4.63
C ALA A 669 -9.32 20.95 -5.90
N ALA A 670 -8.62 19.85 -6.17
CA ALA A 670 -7.81 19.69 -7.38
C ALA A 670 -8.67 19.52 -8.65
N GLU A 671 -9.77 18.78 -8.56
CA GLU A 671 -10.75 18.60 -9.64
C GLU A 671 -11.39 19.97 -9.99
N GLU A 672 -11.92 20.69 -9.00
CA GLU A 672 -12.49 22.03 -9.14
C GLU A 672 -11.50 23.02 -9.77
N LEU A 673 -10.27 23.04 -9.27
CA LEU A 673 -9.21 23.90 -9.81
C LEU A 673 -8.97 23.65 -11.30
N LEU A 674 -8.86 22.39 -11.71
CA LEU A 674 -8.52 22.03 -13.08
C LEU A 674 -9.72 22.03 -14.04
N GLU A 675 -10.95 21.97 -13.54
CA GLU A 675 -12.14 22.25 -14.33
C GLU A 675 -12.20 23.73 -14.73
N GLU A 676 -11.84 24.65 -13.83
CA GLU A 676 -11.85 26.10 -14.08
C GLU A 676 -10.59 26.57 -14.86
N ASP A 677 -9.41 26.09 -14.48
CA ASP A 677 -8.13 26.48 -15.07
C ASP A 677 -7.22 25.28 -15.35
N PRO A 678 -7.50 24.51 -16.41
CA PRO A 678 -6.75 23.29 -16.73
C PRO A 678 -5.24 23.48 -16.93
N GLU A 679 -4.83 24.66 -17.39
CA GLU A 679 -3.42 24.97 -17.68
C GLU A 679 -2.74 25.79 -16.57
N LEU A 680 -3.46 26.11 -15.50
CA LEU A 680 -3.00 26.92 -14.37
C LEU A 680 -2.45 28.31 -14.84
N GLN A 681 -3.19 28.97 -15.72
CA GLN A 681 -2.76 30.23 -16.29
C GLN A 681 -3.24 31.48 -15.50
N SER A 682 -4.25 31.30 -14.67
CA SER A 682 -4.76 32.33 -13.77
C SER A 682 -3.66 32.88 -12.86
N ALA A 683 -3.72 34.17 -12.53
CA ALA A 683 -2.79 34.82 -11.61
C ALA A 683 -2.75 34.13 -10.23
N ASP A 684 -3.91 33.70 -9.71
CA ASP A 684 -4.05 33.05 -8.43
C ASP A 684 -3.39 31.66 -8.40
N ASN A 685 -3.28 31.00 -9.57
CA ASN A 685 -2.71 29.66 -9.71
C ASN A 685 -1.22 29.68 -10.06
N GLN A 686 -0.62 30.86 -10.26
CA GLN A 686 0.75 31.01 -10.73
C GLN A 686 1.78 30.44 -9.71
N GLY A 687 1.51 30.55 -8.41
CA GLY A 687 2.34 29.96 -7.36
C GLY A 687 2.41 28.43 -7.49
N LEU A 688 1.28 27.78 -7.66
CA LEU A 688 1.17 26.33 -7.86
C LEU A 688 1.86 25.90 -9.17
N ARG A 689 1.62 26.62 -10.27
CA ARG A 689 2.27 26.35 -11.57
C ARG A 689 3.79 26.35 -11.45
N ASN A 690 4.34 27.41 -10.85
CA ASN A 690 5.79 27.56 -10.67
C ASN A 690 6.36 26.43 -9.83
N PHE A 691 5.67 26.04 -8.75
CA PHE A 691 6.06 24.93 -7.90
C PHE A 691 6.10 23.59 -8.67
N LEU A 692 5.08 23.30 -9.47
CA LEU A 692 5.01 22.08 -10.28
C LEU A 692 6.10 22.02 -11.36
N VAL A 693 6.45 23.14 -11.99
CA VAL A 693 7.54 23.21 -12.98
C VAL A 693 8.88 22.95 -12.33
N ALA A 694 9.17 23.58 -11.18
CA ALA A 694 10.43 23.40 -10.47
C ALA A 694 10.68 21.95 -10.03
N GLN A 695 9.62 21.25 -9.66
CA GLN A 695 9.74 19.82 -9.30
C GLN A 695 9.94 18.90 -10.51
N LYS A 696 9.41 19.24 -11.70
CA LYS A 696 9.70 18.48 -12.93
C LYS A 696 11.18 18.53 -13.30
N ASP A 697 11.82 19.67 -13.13
CA ASP A 697 13.24 19.83 -13.40
C ASP A 697 14.09 19.03 -12.40
N LYS A 698 13.73 19.00 -11.11
CA LYS A 698 14.43 18.20 -10.09
C LYS A 698 14.41 16.69 -10.44
N ASN A 699 13.27 16.15 -10.86
CA ASN A 699 13.11 14.74 -11.28
C ASN A 699 13.82 14.42 -12.61
N ARG A 700 14.06 15.40 -13.47
CA ARG A 700 14.80 15.23 -14.72
C ARG A 700 16.31 15.14 -14.49
N TRP A 701 16.85 15.90 -13.56
CA TRP A 701 18.25 15.89 -13.19
C TRP A 701 18.64 14.65 -12.36
N SER A 702 17.77 14.15 -11.50
CA SER A 702 18.02 12.91 -10.71
C SER A 702 18.07 11.63 -11.56
N LYS A 703 17.62 11.68 -12.83
CA LYS A 703 17.72 10.57 -13.79
C LYS A 703 18.96 10.62 -14.67
N ILE A 704 19.76 11.70 -14.57
CA ILE A 704 20.98 11.93 -15.38
C ILE A 704 22.26 11.76 -14.51
N SER A 705 22.13 11.77 -13.20
CA SER A 705 23.17 11.44 -12.22
C SER A 705 22.99 10.01 -11.70
#